data_a5e485a70f70d50417aa5c4b416509ae
#
_entry.id   a5e485a70f70d50417aa5c4b416509ae
#
_cell.length_a   1.000
_cell.length_b   1.000
_cell.length_c   1.000
_cell.angle_alpha   90.00
_cell.angle_beta   90.00
_cell.angle_gamma   90.00
#
_symmetry.space_group_name_H-M   'P 1'
#
loop_
_entity.id
_entity.type
_entity.pdbx_description
1 polymer ?
#
loop_
_entity_poly.entity_id
_entity_poly.type
_entity_poly.pdbx_seq_one_letter_code
_entity_poly.pdbx_strand_id
1 'polypeptide(L)'
;MIVTWPRRGLIGALALTLGVSGLALVATGSPAVAAPHHESTPSIQIGWTDSATPRKAYGWNDETHMPLGTSVDDAGVSHTSRVYATFDLSAYEGRKIYGGTVFIEEYSAADCGKRAIEIWRTKPVSTTPTWNSAPEPLTKLDEVLTPEWCPKATLSFDVGAAVQDAVARKQRRITFEIRVPEANESDPAYGRRLNWYRSVGLTTQYNSVPKGDNAHLYNGGFPCTQFRPYPRLAGFANVLQALGTDADPDDEYRLTSEFAIWPTGDAAARQVFTSQHAVSGRVHTANLPAGTLVDGKSYAWQARVGDGADFSAWSKKCFFTYDGTSPTAPTVASANYPADGTGGQAPAGVPGVFTFSGGGNKDVAGFQYSWNGLGVNTCAASGDLGQLVCRDPFSLPNTVRADVPGGSATVTLNPTGSGPQQLTVRSLDLAGNISAETVYRTFIPWSAPDVRVENGDPQWGQEVVLKFAPAAGVTGVREYEIVLDNGDRETRQAAEDGTAHFSFIAGNPHGHSVRVRSISDNGFVSTEASWSTYFYPGPGVKSDVYVQPPDGSPVGGVGVAGTFTFSPPPGWTDTVAYRYSFVDGEELTEIAADADGRATVTWTPTTSGWVLLTVYAVKPDGTWSEYGNWYSFEVAANS
;
A
#
# COMPACT_ATOMS: atom_id res chain seq x y z
N MET A 1 32.70 28.44 -23.12
CA MET A 1 32.76 28.77 -24.56
C MET A 1 31.33 28.99 -25.05
N ILE A 2 31.06 30.21 -25.37
CA ILE A 2 29.84 30.82 -25.87
C ILE A 2 29.71 30.48 -27.35
N VAL A 3 28.49 30.25 -27.86
CA VAL A 3 27.99 30.67 -29.20
C VAL A 3 26.55 30.13 -29.33
N THR A 4 25.55 30.89 -29.12
CA THR A 4 24.71 31.87 -29.87
C THR A 4 23.82 31.27 -30.97
N TRP A 5 22.54 31.63 -30.85
CA TRP A 5 21.38 31.49 -31.75
C TRP A 5 21.53 32.26 -33.07
N PRO A 6 20.68 32.00 -34.07
CA PRO A 6 19.70 33.04 -34.38
C PRO A 6 18.24 32.59 -34.67
N ARG A 7 17.38 33.62 -34.49
CA ARG A 7 15.94 33.69 -34.77
C ARG A 7 15.62 34.02 -36.23
N ARG A 8 14.35 33.79 -36.57
CA ARG A 8 13.36 34.47 -37.46
C ARG A 8 12.82 33.54 -38.57
N GLY A 9 11.51 33.43 -38.72
CA GLY A 9 10.54 34.32 -39.29
C GLY A 9 9.10 33.79 -39.24
N LEU A 10 8.21 34.70 -38.98
CA LEU A 10 6.75 34.63 -39.14
C LEU A 10 6.31 34.58 -40.61
N ILE A 11 5.15 33.96 -40.89
CA ILE A 11 4.07 34.30 -41.85
C ILE A 11 3.09 33.11 -41.72
N GLY A 12 1.81 33.21 -41.32
CA GLY A 12 0.73 33.86 -41.95
C GLY A 12 -0.48 32.92 -41.80
N ALA A 13 -1.54 33.36 -41.18
CA ALA A 13 -2.80 32.66 -40.93
C ALA A 13 -3.55 32.31 -42.23
N LEU A 14 -4.16 31.11 -42.25
CA LEU A 14 -5.43 30.87 -42.96
C LEU A 14 -6.25 29.82 -42.20
N ALA A 15 -7.34 30.26 -41.63
CA ALA A 15 -8.34 29.39 -41.03
C ALA A 15 -9.14 28.70 -42.16
N LEU A 16 -9.13 27.37 -42.15
CA LEU A 16 -10.12 26.56 -42.86
C LEU A 16 -10.74 25.58 -41.82
N THR A 17 -11.95 25.91 -41.44
CA THR A 17 -12.84 24.99 -40.70
C THR A 17 -13.30 23.90 -41.65
N LEU A 18 -12.75 22.70 -41.50
CA LEU A 18 -13.32 21.47 -42.03
C LEU A 18 -13.76 20.63 -40.82
N GLY A 19 -15.09 20.53 -40.71
CA GLY A 19 -15.73 19.57 -39.79
C GLY A 19 -15.32 18.15 -40.16
N VAL A 20 -14.49 17.54 -39.33
CA VAL A 20 -14.25 16.10 -39.37
C VAL A 20 -15.11 15.48 -38.27
N SER A 21 -16.23 14.89 -38.69
CA SER A 21 -16.95 13.90 -37.89
C SER A 21 -15.97 12.79 -37.56
N GLY A 22 -15.46 12.81 -36.33
CA GLY A 22 -14.61 11.76 -35.79
C GLY A 22 -15.43 10.48 -35.64
N LEU A 23 -15.44 9.62 -36.65
CA LEU A 23 -15.69 8.19 -36.41
C LEU A 23 -14.53 7.69 -35.52
N ALA A 24 -14.82 7.49 -34.25
CA ALA A 24 -13.99 6.67 -33.38
C ALA A 24 -13.99 5.25 -34.00
N LEU A 25 -12.95 4.92 -34.73
CA LEU A 25 -12.60 3.55 -35.01
C LEU A 25 -12.29 2.90 -33.63
N VAL A 26 -13.29 2.27 -33.07
CA VAL A 26 -13.07 1.24 -32.06
C VAL A 26 -12.31 0.15 -32.81
N ALA A 27 -11.01 0.11 -32.65
CA ALA A 27 -10.22 -1.06 -33.02
C ALA A 27 -10.76 -2.22 -32.18
N THR A 28 -11.70 -2.97 -32.74
CA THR A 28 -12.01 -4.29 -32.26
C THR A 28 -10.80 -5.16 -32.60
N GLY A 29 -9.77 -5.09 -31.78
CA GLY A 29 -8.79 -6.15 -31.73
C GLY A 29 -9.58 -7.42 -31.44
N SER A 30 -9.64 -8.34 -32.40
CA SER A 30 -10.12 -9.67 -32.12
C SER A 30 -9.32 -10.17 -30.91
N PRO A 31 -9.96 -10.64 -29.85
CA PRO A 31 -9.23 -11.25 -28.76
C PRO A 31 -8.35 -12.34 -29.39
N ALA A 32 -7.07 -12.32 -29.06
CA ALA A 32 -6.20 -13.43 -29.42
C ALA A 32 -6.85 -14.68 -28.80
N VAL A 33 -7.37 -15.56 -29.65
CA VAL A 33 -7.93 -16.84 -29.20
C VAL A 33 -6.73 -17.59 -28.63
N ALA A 34 -6.71 -17.86 -27.33
CA ALA A 34 -5.70 -18.72 -26.73
C ALA A 34 -5.78 -20.07 -27.45
N ALA A 35 -4.65 -20.57 -27.94
CA ALA A 35 -4.59 -21.89 -28.52
C ALA A 35 -4.78 -22.92 -27.38
N PRO A 36 -5.50 -24.05 -27.65
CA PRO A 36 -5.55 -25.11 -26.68
C PRO A 36 -4.15 -25.61 -26.30
N HIS A 37 -3.99 -26.09 -25.07
CA HIS A 37 -2.74 -26.66 -24.60
C HIS A 37 -2.43 -27.94 -25.37
N HIS A 38 -1.17 -28.22 -25.63
CA HIS A 38 -0.68 -29.41 -26.29
C HIS A 38 0.16 -30.23 -25.32
N GLU A 39 -0.20 -31.45 -25.09
CA GLU A 39 0.58 -32.38 -24.28
C GLU A 39 0.81 -33.67 -25.04
N SER A 40 2.06 -34.11 -25.08
CA SER A 40 2.44 -35.40 -25.67
C SER A 40 2.74 -36.41 -24.58
N THR A 41 1.95 -37.43 -24.51
CA THR A 41 2.07 -38.52 -23.54
C THR A 41 2.55 -39.81 -24.23
N PRO A 42 3.53 -40.51 -23.64
CA PRO A 42 3.92 -41.83 -24.13
C PRO A 42 2.84 -42.85 -23.86
N SER A 43 2.83 -43.94 -24.65
CA SER A 43 2.00 -45.09 -24.34
C SER A 43 2.42 -45.71 -22.99
N ILE A 44 1.43 -46.04 -22.14
CA ILE A 44 1.66 -46.76 -20.88
C ILE A 44 1.84 -48.26 -21.10
N GLN A 45 1.40 -48.74 -22.24
CA GLN A 45 1.54 -50.11 -22.68
C GLN A 45 1.59 -50.14 -24.19
N ILE A 46 2.56 -50.85 -24.75
CA ILE A 46 2.71 -51.10 -26.16
C ILE A 46 3.19 -52.52 -26.37
N GLY A 47 2.67 -53.17 -27.41
CA GLY A 47 3.06 -54.52 -27.81
C GLY A 47 2.43 -54.91 -29.12
N TRP A 48 2.70 -56.12 -29.55
CA TRP A 48 2.25 -56.62 -30.82
C TRP A 48 1.81 -58.07 -30.75
N THR A 49 1.07 -58.53 -31.76
CA THR A 49 0.56 -59.87 -31.85
C THR A 49 1.18 -60.57 -33.06
N ASP A 50 1.20 -61.90 -33.04
CA ASP A 50 1.70 -62.70 -34.15
C ASP A 50 0.76 -63.91 -34.42
N SER A 51 0.29 -64.06 -35.65
CA SER A 51 -0.58 -65.12 -36.08
C SER A 51 0.07 -66.52 -36.04
N ALA A 52 1.41 -66.60 -36.19
CA ALA A 52 2.14 -67.88 -36.13
C ALA A 52 2.35 -68.36 -34.67
N THR A 53 2.25 -67.46 -33.71
CA THR A 53 2.33 -67.77 -32.27
C THR A 53 1.13 -67.23 -31.49
N PRO A 54 -0.07 -67.70 -31.79
CA PRO A 54 -1.32 -67.01 -31.44
C PRO A 54 -1.67 -66.95 -29.97
N ARG A 55 -0.91 -67.62 -29.09
CA ARG A 55 -1.07 -67.62 -27.65
C ARG A 55 0.04 -66.84 -26.93
N LYS A 56 1.04 -66.31 -27.65
CA LYS A 56 2.13 -65.54 -27.12
C LYS A 56 1.83 -64.06 -27.21
N ALA A 57 2.03 -63.35 -26.13
CA ALA A 57 2.03 -61.90 -26.11
C ALA A 57 3.46 -61.38 -26.32
N TYR A 58 3.62 -60.33 -27.08
CA TYR A 58 4.90 -59.72 -27.36
C TYR A 58 4.90 -58.28 -26.85
N GLY A 59 5.85 -57.97 -25.98
CA GLY A 59 6.10 -56.62 -25.55
C GLY A 59 7.03 -55.88 -26.51
N TRP A 60 7.20 -54.64 -26.26
CA TRP A 60 8.06 -53.76 -27.08
C TRP A 60 9.55 -54.16 -27.09
N ASN A 61 10.00 -54.93 -26.14
CA ASN A 61 11.38 -55.38 -25.99
C ASN A 61 11.66 -56.78 -26.50
N ASP A 62 10.66 -57.45 -27.05
CA ASP A 62 10.83 -58.82 -27.59
C ASP A 62 11.54 -58.83 -28.94
N GLU A 63 11.49 -57.72 -29.69
CA GLU A 63 12.24 -57.48 -30.90
C GLU A 63 12.76 -56.03 -30.96
N THR A 64 13.82 -55.81 -31.82
CA THR A 64 14.39 -54.45 -31.97
C THR A 64 13.38 -53.45 -32.56
N HIS A 65 12.46 -53.91 -33.41
CA HIS A 65 11.39 -53.11 -34.02
C HIS A 65 10.12 -53.92 -34.11
N MET A 66 8.97 -53.34 -33.76
CA MET A 66 7.70 -54.03 -33.78
C MET A 66 7.27 -54.34 -35.20
N PRO A 67 6.95 -55.62 -35.53
CA PRO A 67 6.42 -55.99 -36.84
C PRO A 67 4.98 -55.51 -36.99
N LEU A 68 4.61 -55.13 -38.21
CA LEU A 68 3.25 -54.78 -38.61
C LEU A 68 2.95 -55.34 -39.99
N GLY A 69 1.75 -55.94 -40.15
CA GLY A 69 1.40 -56.65 -41.36
C GLY A 69 2.10 -58.02 -41.46
N THR A 70 2.18 -58.59 -42.64
CA THR A 70 2.71 -59.95 -42.86
C THR A 70 4.19 -59.90 -43.23
N SER A 71 4.98 -60.79 -42.63
CA SER A 71 6.33 -61.14 -43.01
C SER A 71 6.48 -62.68 -43.12
N VAL A 72 7.45 -63.11 -43.88
CA VAL A 72 7.76 -64.55 -43.99
C VAL A 72 9.16 -64.78 -43.45
N ASP A 73 9.33 -65.74 -42.53
CA ASP A 73 10.60 -66.12 -41.96
C ASP A 73 11.46 -66.98 -42.88
N ASP A 74 12.67 -67.26 -42.47
CA ASP A 74 13.60 -68.12 -43.26
C ASP A 74 13.11 -69.55 -43.40
N ALA A 75 12.16 -70.01 -42.60
CA ALA A 75 11.51 -71.35 -42.68
C ALA A 75 10.28 -71.34 -43.57
N GLY A 76 9.89 -70.20 -44.16
CA GLY A 76 8.73 -70.02 -44.98
C GLY A 76 7.41 -69.88 -44.21
N VAL A 77 7.51 -69.62 -42.87
CA VAL A 77 6.32 -69.42 -42.04
C VAL A 77 5.86 -67.97 -42.15
N SER A 78 4.54 -67.79 -42.39
CA SER A 78 3.95 -66.48 -42.49
C SER A 78 3.55 -65.94 -41.08
N HIS A 79 4.00 -64.75 -40.75
CA HIS A 79 3.73 -64.04 -39.50
C HIS A 79 2.92 -62.79 -39.78
N THR A 80 1.68 -62.72 -39.37
CA THR A 80 0.84 -61.54 -39.48
C THR A 80 0.78 -60.86 -38.12
N SER A 81 1.17 -59.56 -38.04
CA SER A 81 1.31 -58.83 -36.81
C SER A 81 0.47 -57.55 -36.78
N ARG A 82 -0.08 -57.22 -35.61
CA ARG A 82 -0.80 -55.98 -35.30
C ARG A 82 -0.24 -55.39 -34.05
N VAL A 83 -0.16 -54.04 -33.97
CA VAL A 83 0.40 -53.32 -32.84
C VAL A 83 -0.71 -52.70 -32.02
N TYR A 84 -0.62 -52.80 -30.70
CA TYR A 84 -1.56 -52.24 -29.74
C TYR A 84 -0.85 -51.26 -28.83
N ALA A 85 -1.38 -50.01 -28.74
CA ALA A 85 -0.87 -48.96 -27.85
C ALA A 85 -1.98 -48.46 -26.95
N THR A 86 -1.71 -48.42 -25.63
CA THR A 86 -2.63 -47.93 -24.63
C THR A 86 -2.08 -46.67 -23.98
N PHE A 87 -2.92 -45.67 -23.84
CA PHE A 87 -2.59 -44.37 -23.25
C PHE A 87 -3.42 -44.12 -22.00
N ASP A 88 -2.81 -43.41 -21.02
CA ASP A 88 -3.49 -42.95 -19.84
C ASP A 88 -4.15 -41.60 -20.12
N LEU A 89 -5.44 -41.49 -19.82
CA LEU A 89 -6.23 -40.28 -19.98
C LEU A 89 -6.62 -39.65 -18.64
N SER A 90 -6.10 -40.14 -17.52
CA SER A 90 -6.47 -39.62 -16.17
C SER A 90 -6.11 -38.15 -15.98
N ALA A 91 -5.06 -37.67 -16.63
CA ALA A 91 -4.68 -36.24 -16.59
C ALA A 91 -5.74 -35.34 -17.26
N TYR A 92 -6.58 -35.87 -18.12
CA TYR A 92 -7.59 -35.10 -18.86
C TYR A 92 -8.99 -35.16 -18.23
N GLU A 93 -9.14 -35.76 -17.06
CA GLU A 93 -10.45 -35.83 -16.38
C GLU A 93 -10.99 -34.43 -16.09
N GLY A 94 -12.17 -34.12 -16.64
CA GLY A 94 -12.81 -32.80 -16.47
C GLY A 94 -12.30 -31.71 -17.42
N ARG A 95 -11.32 -32.01 -18.26
CA ARG A 95 -10.82 -31.11 -19.30
C ARG A 95 -11.62 -31.26 -20.60
N LYS A 96 -11.65 -30.21 -21.40
CA LYS A 96 -12.24 -30.21 -22.72
C LYS A 96 -11.17 -30.58 -23.74
N ILE A 97 -11.46 -31.58 -24.58
CA ILE A 97 -10.55 -32.05 -25.59
C ILE A 97 -10.92 -31.42 -26.94
N TYR A 98 -9.94 -30.83 -27.60
CA TYR A 98 -10.06 -30.18 -28.91
C TYR A 98 -9.50 -31.01 -30.05
N GLY A 99 -8.56 -31.90 -29.76
CA GLY A 99 -7.95 -32.77 -30.75
C GLY A 99 -7.06 -33.83 -30.11
N GLY A 100 -6.68 -34.81 -30.89
CA GLY A 100 -5.73 -35.83 -30.47
C GLY A 100 -5.08 -36.48 -31.70
N THR A 101 -3.77 -36.67 -31.65
CA THR A 101 -2.98 -37.26 -32.72
C THR A 101 -2.09 -38.35 -32.15
N VAL A 102 -2.21 -39.57 -32.65
CA VAL A 102 -1.24 -40.63 -32.40
C VAL A 102 -0.19 -40.58 -33.48
N PHE A 103 1.06 -40.54 -33.08
CA PHE A 103 2.20 -40.58 -34.01
C PHE A 103 3.07 -41.79 -33.74
N ILE A 104 3.62 -42.36 -34.81
CA ILE A 104 4.45 -43.57 -34.82
C ILE A 104 5.54 -43.39 -35.85
N GLU A 105 6.78 -43.76 -35.51
CA GLU A 105 7.89 -43.80 -36.47
C GLU A 105 7.96 -45.16 -37.17
N GLU A 106 8.01 -45.12 -38.49
CA GLU A 106 8.30 -46.28 -39.33
C GLU A 106 9.83 -46.47 -39.42
N TYR A 107 10.32 -47.63 -39.06
CA TYR A 107 11.73 -47.99 -39.21
C TYR A 107 12.04 -48.53 -40.62
N SER A 108 11.21 -49.45 -41.14
CA SER A 108 11.36 -50.01 -42.47
C SER A 108 10.03 -50.41 -43.06
N ALA A 109 9.91 -50.43 -44.39
CA ALA A 109 8.80 -50.96 -45.17
C ALA A 109 9.33 -51.97 -46.17
N ALA A 110 8.55 -53.03 -46.42
CA ALA A 110 8.92 -54.04 -47.42
C ALA A 110 8.84 -53.50 -48.85
N ASP A 111 7.78 -52.70 -49.12
CA ASP A 111 7.57 -52.03 -50.40
C ASP A 111 7.07 -50.60 -50.12
N CYS A 112 7.82 -49.58 -50.58
CA CYS A 112 7.44 -48.20 -50.43
C CYS A 112 6.19 -47.78 -51.20
N GLY A 113 5.77 -48.55 -52.19
CA GLY A 113 4.54 -48.32 -52.94
C GLY A 113 3.28 -48.91 -52.29
N LYS A 114 3.44 -49.73 -51.22
CA LYS A 114 2.35 -50.45 -50.54
C LYS A 114 2.33 -50.17 -49.08
N ARG A 115 1.81 -49.00 -48.67
CA ARG A 115 2.04 -48.45 -47.33
C ARG A 115 0.79 -48.09 -46.55
N ALA A 116 -0.39 -48.57 -46.94
CA ALA A 116 -1.60 -48.29 -46.18
C ALA A 116 -1.53 -48.85 -44.75
N ILE A 117 -1.80 -48.01 -43.79
CA ILE A 117 -1.89 -48.36 -42.36
C ILE A 117 -3.14 -47.72 -41.80
N GLU A 118 -3.88 -48.46 -41.00
CA GLU A 118 -5.08 -48.01 -40.29
C GLU A 118 -4.83 -47.95 -38.78
N ILE A 119 -5.52 -47.02 -38.13
CA ILE A 119 -5.66 -46.98 -36.67
C ILE A 119 -7.13 -47.18 -36.29
N TRP A 120 -7.35 -48.06 -35.34
CA TRP A 120 -8.66 -48.42 -34.83
C TRP A 120 -8.75 -48.23 -33.33
N ARG A 121 -9.88 -47.74 -32.84
CA ARG A 121 -10.18 -47.79 -31.40
C ARG A 121 -10.62 -49.22 -31.05
N THR A 122 -10.11 -49.73 -29.93
CA THR A 122 -10.53 -51.03 -29.39
C THR A 122 -11.10 -50.90 -27.98
N LYS A 123 -11.61 -52.01 -27.43
CA LYS A 123 -11.85 -52.07 -25.98
C LYS A 123 -10.52 -51.89 -25.23
N PRO A 124 -10.46 -51.10 -24.11
CA PRO A 124 -9.24 -50.92 -23.37
C PRO A 124 -8.67 -52.25 -22.88
N VAL A 125 -7.36 -52.42 -23.01
CA VAL A 125 -6.65 -53.58 -22.48
C VAL A 125 -5.78 -53.18 -21.29
N SER A 126 -5.57 -54.12 -20.37
CA SER A 126 -4.69 -53.95 -19.19
C SER A 126 -3.33 -54.64 -19.34
N THR A 127 -3.23 -55.54 -20.30
CA THR A 127 -2.00 -56.31 -20.60
C THR A 127 -1.86 -56.41 -22.12
N THR A 128 -0.66 -56.63 -22.60
CA THR A 128 -0.42 -56.87 -24.03
C THR A 128 -1.25 -58.05 -24.52
N PRO A 129 -2.07 -57.91 -25.57
CA PRO A 129 -2.90 -58.99 -26.07
C PRO A 129 -2.07 -60.04 -26.84
N THR A 130 -2.56 -61.24 -26.94
CA THR A 130 -2.10 -62.25 -27.87
C THR A 130 -2.95 -62.17 -29.14
N TRP A 131 -2.55 -62.84 -30.21
CA TRP A 131 -3.38 -62.92 -31.42
C TRP A 131 -4.81 -63.46 -31.14
N ASN A 132 -4.90 -64.49 -30.29
CA ASN A 132 -6.17 -65.11 -29.91
C ASN A 132 -6.97 -64.28 -28.88
N SER A 133 -6.35 -63.35 -28.17
CA SER A 133 -7.01 -62.53 -27.17
C SER A 133 -7.04 -61.04 -27.56
N ALA A 134 -6.76 -60.76 -28.82
CA ALA A 134 -6.83 -59.41 -29.34
C ALA A 134 -8.19 -58.77 -29.07
N PRO A 135 -8.24 -57.53 -28.56
CA PRO A 135 -9.51 -56.86 -28.32
C PRO A 135 -10.24 -56.60 -29.64
N GLU A 136 -11.55 -56.72 -29.63
CA GLU A 136 -12.38 -56.42 -30.79
C GLU A 136 -12.19 -54.96 -31.23
N PRO A 137 -11.88 -54.69 -32.52
CA PRO A 137 -11.85 -53.34 -33.03
C PRO A 137 -13.28 -52.75 -33.06
N LEU A 138 -13.43 -51.52 -32.52
CA LEU A 138 -14.72 -50.85 -32.37
C LEU A 138 -15.01 -49.91 -33.54
N THR A 139 -14.05 -49.07 -33.90
CA THR A 139 -14.22 -48.03 -34.90
C THR A 139 -12.88 -47.73 -35.56
N LYS A 140 -12.86 -47.71 -36.90
CA LYS A 140 -11.74 -47.13 -37.65
C LYS A 140 -11.73 -45.63 -37.43
N LEU A 141 -10.58 -45.09 -37.08
CA LEU A 141 -10.42 -43.67 -36.77
C LEU A 141 -9.77 -42.91 -37.92
N ASP A 142 -8.68 -43.46 -38.44
CA ASP A 142 -7.92 -42.84 -39.52
C ASP A 142 -7.12 -43.86 -40.34
N GLU A 143 -6.59 -43.41 -41.48
CA GLU A 143 -5.77 -44.21 -42.37
C GLU A 143 -4.73 -43.34 -43.08
N VAL A 144 -3.48 -43.78 -43.05
CA VAL A 144 -2.39 -43.20 -43.83
C VAL A 144 -2.12 -44.05 -45.06
N LEU A 145 -2.42 -43.52 -46.24
CA LEU A 145 -2.29 -44.25 -47.53
C LEU A 145 -0.90 -44.07 -48.14
N THR A 146 -0.34 -42.88 -48.11
CA THR A 146 0.92 -42.54 -48.77
C THR A 146 1.76 -41.61 -47.88
N PRO A 147 2.57 -42.16 -46.97
CA PRO A 147 3.49 -41.34 -46.21
C PRO A 147 4.53 -40.62 -47.11
N GLU A 148 4.88 -39.42 -46.77
CA GLU A 148 5.74 -38.51 -47.56
C GLU A 148 7.16 -39.09 -47.80
N TRP A 149 7.68 -39.81 -46.78
CA TRP A 149 9.04 -40.37 -46.79
C TRP A 149 9.04 -41.90 -46.64
N CYS A 150 9.96 -42.60 -47.32
CA CYS A 150 10.13 -44.03 -47.17
C CYS A 150 11.60 -44.45 -47.24
N PRO A 151 12.03 -45.39 -46.39
CA PRO A 151 11.43 -45.75 -45.11
C PRO A 151 11.72 -44.66 -44.09
N LYS A 152 11.25 -44.76 -42.83
CA LYS A 152 11.46 -43.84 -41.70
C LYS A 152 10.57 -42.61 -41.73
N ALA A 153 9.32 -42.77 -42.14
CA ALA A 153 8.32 -41.70 -41.98
C ALA A 153 7.74 -41.68 -40.57
N THR A 154 7.48 -40.46 -40.06
CA THR A 154 6.55 -40.31 -38.93
C THR A 154 5.13 -40.36 -39.44
N LEU A 155 4.37 -41.36 -39.00
CA LEU A 155 2.96 -41.55 -39.33
C LEU A 155 2.12 -40.84 -38.26
N SER A 156 1.17 -40.06 -38.70
CA SER A 156 0.28 -39.29 -37.81
C SER A 156 -1.17 -39.66 -38.08
N PHE A 157 -1.92 -40.02 -37.05
CA PHE A 157 -3.31 -40.41 -37.12
C PHE A 157 -4.19 -39.51 -36.28
N ASP A 158 -5.27 -38.98 -36.84
CA ASP A 158 -6.26 -38.25 -36.08
C ASP A 158 -7.12 -39.22 -35.23
N VAL A 159 -7.02 -39.05 -33.91
CA VAL A 159 -7.79 -39.80 -32.92
C VAL A 159 -8.61 -38.91 -32.01
N GLY A 160 -8.69 -37.60 -32.32
CA GLY A 160 -9.27 -36.58 -31.48
C GLY A 160 -10.69 -36.89 -31.01
N ALA A 161 -11.57 -37.30 -31.93
CA ALA A 161 -12.95 -37.67 -31.60
C ALA A 161 -13.03 -38.84 -30.61
N ALA A 162 -12.14 -39.84 -30.74
CA ALA A 162 -12.10 -41.01 -29.86
C ALA A 162 -11.58 -40.63 -28.45
N VAL A 163 -10.57 -39.76 -28.37
CA VAL A 163 -10.06 -39.23 -27.08
C VAL A 163 -11.13 -38.39 -26.41
N GLN A 164 -11.79 -37.50 -27.13
CA GLN A 164 -12.89 -36.68 -26.62
C GLN A 164 -14.04 -37.54 -26.04
N ASP A 165 -14.49 -38.55 -26.78
CA ASP A 165 -15.53 -39.47 -26.30
C ASP A 165 -15.09 -40.27 -25.07
N ALA A 166 -13.84 -40.76 -25.05
CA ALA A 166 -13.30 -41.49 -23.90
C ALA A 166 -13.23 -40.61 -22.63
N VAL A 167 -12.74 -39.37 -22.75
CA VAL A 167 -12.67 -38.40 -21.62
C VAL A 167 -14.08 -38.01 -21.15
N ALA A 168 -15.02 -37.75 -22.09
CA ALA A 168 -16.43 -37.46 -21.77
C ALA A 168 -17.11 -38.59 -20.98
N ARG A 169 -16.75 -39.83 -21.27
CA ARG A 169 -17.23 -41.04 -20.55
C ARG A 169 -16.41 -41.37 -19.30
N LYS A 170 -15.47 -40.52 -18.91
CA LYS A 170 -14.57 -40.71 -17.75
C LYS A 170 -13.75 -42.02 -17.84
N GLN A 171 -13.40 -42.44 -19.05
CA GLN A 171 -12.49 -43.54 -19.26
C GLN A 171 -11.08 -43.11 -18.98
N ARG A 172 -10.38 -43.82 -18.09
CA ARG A 172 -9.00 -43.51 -17.72
C ARG A 172 -7.95 -44.01 -18.69
N ARG A 173 -8.36 -44.87 -19.65
CA ARG A 173 -7.46 -45.46 -20.65
C ARG A 173 -8.14 -45.54 -21.97
N ILE A 174 -7.35 -45.41 -23.04
CA ILE A 174 -7.76 -45.68 -24.41
C ILE A 174 -6.72 -46.58 -25.06
N THR A 175 -7.20 -47.58 -25.83
CA THR A 175 -6.32 -48.49 -26.58
C THR A 175 -6.61 -48.35 -28.06
N PHE A 176 -5.54 -48.24 -28.82
CA PHE A 176 -5.58 -48.24 -30.29
C PHE A 176 -4.90 -49.47 -30.83
N GLU A 177 -5.49 -50.07 -31.86
CA GLU A 177 -4.91 -51.07 -32.73
C GLU A 177 -4.39 -50.38 -33.99
N ILE A 178 -3.18 -50.66 -34.35
CA ILE A 178 -2.54 -50.21 -35.57
C ILE A 178 -2.30 -51.46 -36.43
N ARG A 179 -2.79 -51.42 -37.65
CA ARG A 179 -2.71 -52.59 -38.55
C ARG A 179 -2.60 -52.18 -40.03
N VAL A 180 -2.18 -53.08 -40.85
CA VAL A 180 -2.41 -53.03 -42.30
C VAL A 180 -3.90 -53.27 -42.57
N PRO A 181 -4.54 -52.58 -43.54
CA PRO A 181 -5.94 -52.88 -43.91
C PRO A 181 -6.14 -54.37 -44.15
N GLU A 182 -7.23 -54.94 -43.64
CA GLU A 182 -7.50 -56.41 -43.69
C GLU A 182 -7.43 -56.97 -45.09
N ALA A 183 -7.87 -56.22 -46.11
CA ALA A 183 -7.81 -56.61 -47.49
C ALA A 183 -6.38 -56.84 -48.05
N ASN A 184 -5.39 -56.21 -47.40
CA ASN A 184 -3.98 -56.21 -47.79
C ASN A 184 -3.09 -56.90 -46.77
N GLU A 185 -3.60 -57.27 -45.60
CA GLU A 185 -2.82 -57.71 -44.42
C GLU A 185 -2.04 -59.03 -44.72
N SER A 186 -2.55 -59.88 -45.57
CA SER A 186 -1.87 -61.14 -45.98
C SER A 186 -0.78 -60.98 -47.03
N ASP A 187 -0.65 -59.80 -47.67
CA ASP A 187 0.41 -59.52 -48.65
C ASP A 187 1.69 -59.03 -47.93
N PRO A 188 2.80 -59.82 -47.99
CA PRO A 188 4.05 -59.44 -47.34
C PRO A 188 4.63 -58.10 -47.82
N ALA A 189 4.28 -57.63 -48.99
CA ALA A 189 4.72 -56.34 -49.51
C ALA A 189 4.17 -55.16 -48.71
N TYR A 190 3.07 -55.31 -47.96
CA TYR A 190 2.59 -54.32 -46.98
C TYR A 190 3.25 -54.45 -45.64
N GLY A 191 4.13 -55.43 -45.40
CA GLY A 191 4.86 -55.63 -44.13
C GLY A 191 5.81 -54.51 -43.84
N ARG A 192 5.92 -54.17 -42.57
CA ARG A 192 6.84 -53.16 -42.11
C ARG A 192 7.31 -53.38 -40.67
N ARG A 193 8.29 -52.56 -40.23
CA ARG A 193 8.78 -52.50 -38.86
C ARG A 193 8.55 -51.10 -38.32
N LEU A 194 8.01 -50.99 -37.10
CA LEU A 194 7.80 -49.73 -36.38
C LEU A 194 8.86 -49.57 -35.28
N ASN A 195 9.32 -48.36 -35.12
CA ASN A 195 10.24 -48.02 -34.03
C ASN A 195 9.44 -48.04 -32.71
N TRP A 196 9.96 -48.70 -31.66
CA TRP A 196 9.22 -48.89 -30.42
C TRP A 196 9.56 -47.85 -29.37
N TYR A 197 10.79 -47.35 -29.37
CA TYR A 197 11.28 -46.53 -28.28
C TYR A 197 10.86 -45.07 -28.41
N ARG A 198 9.95 -44.61 -27.51
CA ARG A 198 9.39 -43.25 -27.48
C ARG A 198 8.77 -42.75 -28.79
N SER A 199 8.53 -43.62 -29.73
CA SER A 199 8.04 -43.22 -31.03
C SER A 199 6.51 -43.36 -31.17
N VAL A 200 5.84 -44.03 -30.20
CA VAL A 200 4.38 -44.12 -30.18
C VAL A 200 3.86 -43.22 -29.08
N GLY A 201 3.42 -42.04 -29.46
CA GLY A 201 2.92 -41.01 -28.56
C GLY A 201 1.51 -40.56 -28.95
N LEU A 202 0.81 -40.03 -27.96
CA LEU A 202 -0.45 -39.33 -28.13
C LEU A 202 -0.25 -37.87 -27.80
N THR A 203 -0.38 -37.01 -28.79
CA THR A 203 -0.48 -35.56 -28.55
C THR A 203 -1.95 -35.20 -28.42
N THR A 204 -2.34 -34.65 -27.27
CA THR A 204 -3.71 -34.21 -26.99
C THR A 204 -3.78 -32.71 -26.93
N GLN A 205 -4.76 -32.11 -27.61
CA GLN A 205 -5.10 -30.70 -27.50
C GLN A 205 -6.26 -30.58 -26.51
N TYR A 206 -6.03 -29.84 -25.42
CA TYR A 206 -7.01 -29.74 -24.35
C TYR A 206 -7.07 -28.35 -23.75
N ASN A 207 -8.11 -28.08 -22.97
CA ASN A 207 -8.25 -26.90 -22.14
C ASN A 207 -9.01 -27.26 -20.86
N SER A 208 -8.58 -26.72 -19.72
CA SER A 208 -9.36 -26.70 -18.49
C SER A 208 -10.26 -25.48 -18.51
N VAL A 209 -11.56 -25.67 -18.46
CA VAL A 209 -12.50 -24.54 -18.41
C VAL A 209 -12.27 -23.76 -17.12
N PRO A 210 -12.00 -22.45 -17.20
CA PRO A 210 -11.75 -21.63 -16.01
C PRO A 210 -12.95 -21.62 -15.07
N LYS A 211 -12.71 -21.30 -13.80
CA LYS A 211 -13.74 -21.28 -12.77
C LYS A 211 -13.86 -19.88 -12.16
N GLY A 212 -15.08 -19.36 -12.11
CA GLY A 212 -15.42 -18.17 -11.34
C GLY A 212 -15.91 -18.56 -9.95
N ASP A 213 -15.45 -17.84 -8.92
CA ASP A 213 -15.88 -18.10 -7.54
C ASP A 213 -17.04 -17.19 -7.11
N ASN A 214 -18.17 -17.80 -6.81
CA ASN A 214 -19.36 -17.09 -6.34
C ASN A 214 -19.23 -16.51 -4.91
N ALA A 215 -18.27 -16.93 -4.12
CA ALA A 215 -18.03 -16.36 -2.79
C ALA A 215 -17.27 -15.03 -2.88
N HIS A 216 -16.44 -14.86 -3.90
CA HIS A 216 -15.53 -13.74 -4.04
C HIS A 216 -15.92 -12.80 -5.20
N LEU A 217 -17.13 -12.25 -5.10
CA LEU A 217 -17.67 -11.20 -5.97
C LEU A 217 -17.80 -9.93 -5.19
N TYR A 218 -17.22 -8.82 -5.69
CA TYR A 218 -17.20 -7.55 -4.98
C TYR A 218 -17.63 -6.40 -5.89
N ASN A 219 -18.31 -5.41 -5.30
CA ASN A 219 -18.72 -4.21 -5.98
C ASN A 219 -18.38 -2.99 -5.10
N GLY A 220 -17.56 -2.11 -5.62
CA GLY A 220 -17.10 -0.94 -4.87
C GLY A 220 -16.43 -1.27 -3.54
N GLY A 221 -15.76 -2.43 -3.44
CA GLY A 221 -15.12 -2.90 -2.22
C GLY A 221 -16.03 -3.59 -1.20
N PHE A 222 -17.29 -3.82 -1.54
CA PHE A 222 -18.25 -4.55 -0.71
C PHE A 222 -18.59 -5.90 -1.33
N PRO A 223 -18.84 -6.94 -0.51
CA PRO A 223 -19.26 -8.24 -1.00
C PRO A 223 -20.58 -8.18 -1.76
N CYS A 224 -20.75 -9.10 -2.71
CA CYS A 224 -21.97 -9.26 -3.49
C CYS A 224 -23.22 -9.45 -2.64
N THR A 225 -24.24 -8.63 -2.85
CA THR A 225 -25.55 -8.72 -2.22
C THR A 225 -26.57 -9.24 -3.23
N GLN A 226 -27.35 -10.26 -2.84
CA GLN A 226 -28.39 -10.86 -3.70
C GLN A 226 -29.81 -10.42 -3.34
N PHE A 227 -30.03 -9.95 -2.13
CA PHE A 227 -31.35 -9.66 -1.57
C PHE A 227 -31.54 -8.18 -1.22
N ARG A 228 -32.76 -7.70 -1.22
CA ARG A 228 -33.12 -6.36 -0.76
C ARG A 228 -33.03 -6.27 0.77
N PRO A 229 -32.70 -5.10 1.36
CA PRO A 229 -32.36 -3.86 0.67
C PRO A 229 -30.99 -3.93 0.00
N TYR A 230 -30.87 -3.40 -1.23
CA TYR A 230 -29.61 -3.36 -1.93
C TYR A 230 -28.70 -2.30 -1.30
N PRO A 231 -27.37 -2.57 -1.17
CA PRO A 231 -26.45 -1.58 -0.66
C PRO A 231 -26.40 -0.36 -1.59
N ARG A 232 -26.32 0.83 -0.98
CA ARG A 232 -26.03 2.07 -1.71
C ARG A 232 -24.53 2.21 -1.82
N LEU A 233 -24.02 2.49 -3.00
CA LEU A 233 -22.60 2.57 -3.31
C LEU A 233 -22.31 3.87 -4.06
N ALA A 234 -21.23 4.54 -3.66
CA ALA A 234 -20.78 5.80 -4.22
C ALA A 234 -19.43 5.65 -4.97
N GLY A 235 -18.42 6.35 -4.59
CA GLY A 235 -17.16 6.63 -5.25
C GLY A 235 -16.49 5.48 -5.99
N PHE A 236 -16.54 4.26 -5.48
CA PHE A 236 -15.98 3.06 -6.13
C PHE A 236 -17.07 2.11 -6.69
N ALA A 237 -18.31 2.57 -6.79
CA ALA A 237 -19.41 1.76 -7.34
C ALA A 237 -19.14 1.27 -8.78
N ASN A 238 -18.30 1.99 -9.51
CA ASN A 238 -17.85 1.63 -10.86
C ASN A 238 -16.80 0.50 -10.88
N VAL A 239 -16.32 0.01 -9.73
CA VAL A 239 -15.33 -1.07 -9.64
C VAL A 239 -16.05 -2.39 -9.39
N LEU A 240 -16.01 -3.30 -10.34
CA LEU A 240 -16.52 -4.67 -10.22
C LEU A 240 -15.34 -5.63 -10.13
N GLN A 241 -15.40 -6.59 -9.20
CA GLN A 241 -14.32 -7.56 -8.99
C GLN A 241 -14.87 -8.97 -8.81
N ALA A 242 -14.17 -9.95 -9.39
CA ALA A 242 -14.50 -11.37 -9.30
C ALA A 242 -13.22 -12.21 -9.24
N LEU A 243 -13.22 -13.25 -8.41
CA LEU A 243 -12.13 -14.21 -8.35
C LEU A 243 -12.26 -15.21 -9.50
N GLY A 244 -11.17 -15.38 -10.24
CA GLY A 244 -11.03 -16.38 -11.29
C GLY A 244 -9.88 -17.32 -11.02
N THR A 245 -10.05 -18.60 -11.35
CA THR A 245 -8.99 -19.62 -11.28
C THR A 245 -9.00 -20.48 -12.53
N ASP A 246 -7.81 -20.93 -12.92
CA ASP A 246 -7.62 -21.96 -13.92
C ASP A 246 -6.67 -23.02 -13.41
N ALA A 247 -6.83 -24.25 -13.93
CA ALA A 247 -6.00 -25.39 -13.57
C ALA A 247 -4.79 -25.56 -14.52
N ASP A 248 -4.77 -24.85 -15.64
CA ASP A 248 -3.71 -24.96 -16.62
C ASP A 248 -2.59 -23.95 -16.28
N PRO A 249 -1.34 -24.42 -16.08
CA PRO A 249 -0.27 -23.57 -15.55
C PRO A 249 0.13 -22.44 -16.51
N ASP A 250 -0.03 -22.61 -17.81
CA ASP A 250 0.32 -21.60 -18.81
C ASP A 250 -0.68 -20.43 -18.86
N ASP A 251 -1.87 -20.61 -18.26
CA ASP A 251 -2.92 -19.60 -18.18
C ASP A 251 -2.87 -18.77 -16.90
N GLU A 252 -1.89 -19.03 -16.03
CA GLU A 252 -1.75 -18.31 -14.75
C GLU A 252 -1.83 -16.79 -14.91
N TYR A 253 -1.31 -16.21 -15.99
CA TYR A 253 -1.25 -14.76 -16.25
C TYR A 253 -2.15 -14.28 -17.38
N ARG A 254 -3.03 -15.12 -17.92
CA ARG A 254 -3.82 -14.83 -19.12
C ARG A 254 -5.32 -14.73 -18.89
N LEU A 255 -5.76 -14.97 -17.66
CA LEU A 255 -7.20 -14.96 -17.38
C LEU A 255 -7.77 -13.55 -17.53
N THR A 256 -8.97 -13.48 -18.08
CA THR A 256 -9.80 -12.28 -18.13
C THR A 256 -11.15 -12.58 -17.51
N SER A 257 -11.87 -11.55 -17.07
CA SER A 257 -13.26 -11.69 -16.64
C SER A 257 -14.15 -10.74 -17.41
N GLU A 258 -15.27 -11.24 -17.86
CA GLU A 258 -16.35 -10.42 -18.36
C GLU A 258 -17.34 -10.10 -17.23
N PHE A 259 -17.67 -8.83 -17.11
CA PHE A 259 -18.65 -8.29 -16.17
C PHE A 259 -19.84 -7.76 -16.94
N ALA A 260 -20.98 -8.39 -16.78
CA ALA A 260 -22.22 -7.94 -17.38
C ALA A 260 -23.04 -7.16 -16.34
N ILE A 261 -23.45 -5.94 -16.67
CA ILE A 261 -24.24 -5.06 -15.81
C ILE A 261 -25.44 -4.50 -16.57
N TRP A 262 -26.55 -4.32 -15.85
CA TRP A 262 -27.80 -3.73 -16.38
C TRP A 262 -28.64 -3.12 -15.27
N PRO A 263 -29.48 -2.11 -15.56
CA PRO A 263 -30.46 -1.60 -14.61
C PRO A 263 -31.43 -2.70 -14.19
N THR A 264 -31.78 -2.78 -12.90
CA THR A 264 -32.79 -3.75 -12.45
C THR A 264 -34.15 -3.49 -13.14
N GLY A 265 -34.70 -4.56 -13.74
CA GLY A 265 -35.95 -4.47 -14.50
C GLY A 265 -35.75 -4.25 -16.01
N ASP A 266 -34.55 -3.95 -16.48
CA ASP A 266 -34.24 -3.77 -17.90
C ASP A 266 -33.04 -4.62 -18.31
N ALA A 267 -33.26 -5.92 -18.49
CA ALA A 267 -32.20 -6.85 -18.91
C ALA A 267 -31.76 -6.62 -20.37
N ALA A 268 -32.54 -5.91 -21.18
CA ALA A 268 -32.19 -5.58 -22.56
C ALA A 268 -31.06 -4.54 -22.63
N ALA A 269 -30.94 -3.69 -21.61
CA ALA A 269 -29.87 -2.71 -21.49
C ALA A 269 -28.53 -3.30 -20.93
N ARG A 270 -28.35 -4.61 -21.04
CA ARG A 270 -27.14 -5.30 -20.58
C ARG A 270 -25.92 -4.84 -21.35
N GLN A 271 -24.90 -4.41 -20.64
CA GLN A 271 -23.57 -4.09 -21.14
C GLN A 271 -22.57 -5.08 -20.57
N VAL A 272 -21.50 -5.36 -21.32
CA VAL A 272 -20.42 -6.26 -20.90
C VAL A 272 -19.11 -5.52 -20.97
N PHE A 273 -18.34 -5.60 -19.89
CA PHE A 273 -17.02 -5.02 -19.76
C PHE A 273 -16.02 -6.12 -19.43
N THR A 274 -14.85 -6.08 -20.03
CA THR A 274 -13.80 -7.07 -19.83
C THR A 274 -12.69 -6.49 -18.96
N SER A 275 -12.20 -7.27 -17.99
CA SER A 275 -11.03 -6.92 -17.19
C SER A 275 -9.76 -6.94 -18.05
N GLN A 276 -8.70 -6.34 -17.54
CA GLN A 276 -7.35 -6.66 -18.02
C GLN A 276 -7.01 -8.11 -17.65
N HIS A 277 -5.93 -8.64 -18.25
CA HIS A 277 -5.37 -9.93 -17.86
C HIS A 277 -5.01 -9.94 -16.38
N ALA A 278 -5.32 -11.03 -15.70
CA ALA A 278 -5.10 -11.20 -14.28
C ALA A 278 -4.56 -12.61 -13.98
N VAL A 279 -3.96 -12.72 -12.81
CA VAL A 279 -3.35 -13.96 -12.31
C VAL A 279 -4.43 -14.89 -11.77
N SER A 280 -4.34 -16.18 -12.07
CA SER A 280 -5.19 -17.22 -11.46
C SER A 280 -5.11 -17.16 -9.93
N GLY A 281 -6.24 -17.22 -9.25
CA GLY A 281 -6.32 -17.12 -7.79
C GLY A 281 -6.28 -15.68 -7.24
N ARG A 282 -6.34 -14.67 -8.11
CA ARG A 282 -6.50 -13.26 -7.75
C ARG A 282 -7.81 -12.70 -8.27
N VAL A 283 -8.27 -11.59 -7.71
CA VAL A 283 -9.46 -10.93 -8.23
C VAL A 283 -9.15 -10.17 -9.53
N HIS A 284 -9.99 -10.38 -10.50
CA HIS A 284 -10.00 -9.63 -11.75
C HIS A 284 -10.87 -8.38 -11.56
N THR A 285 -10.44 -7.25 -12.07
CA THR A 285 -11.11 -5.97 -11.88
C THR A 285 -11.54 -5.36 -13.20
N ALA A 286 -12.79 -4.94 -13.27
CA ALA A 286 -13.29 -4.07 -14.33
C ALA A 286 -13.70 -2.71 -13.74
N ASN A 287 -13.27 -1.65 -14.40
CA ASN A 287 -13.69 -0.28 -14.10
C ASN A 287 -14.74 0.14 -15.13
N LEU A 288 -15.95 0.38 -14.69
CA LEU A 288 -17.01 0.86 -15.56
C LEU A 288 -16.71 2.29 -16.01
N PRO A 289 -16.88 2.61 -17.29
CA PRO A 289 -16.70 3.98 -17.79
C PRO A 289 -17.64 4.99 -17.10
N ALA A 290 -17.19 6.24 -17.03
CA ALA A 290 -18.03 7.32 -16.54
C ALA A 290 -19.35 7.40 -17.33
N GLY A 291 -20.47 7.63 -16.63
CA GLY A 291 -21.80 7.67 -17.21
C GLY A 291 -22.49 6.30 -17.38
N THR A 292 -21.83 5.19 -17.11
CA THR A 292 -22.48 3.86 -17.10
C THR A 292 -23.51 3.76 -15.99
N LEU A 293 -23.23 4.35 -14.82
CA LEU A 293 -24.12 4.36 -13.68
C LEU A 293 -24.89 5.69 -13.60
N VAL A 294 -26.19 5.62 -13.37
CA VAL A 294 -27.07 6.76 -13.19
C VAL A 294 -27.52 6.82 -11.73
N ASP A 295 -27.41 8.00 -11.15
CA ASP A 295 -27.76 8.24 -9.75
C ASP A 295 -29.18 7.79 -9.40
N GLY A 296 -29.34 7.20 -8.22
CA GLY A 296 -30.58 6.64 -7.70
C GLY A 296 -31.04 5.34 -8.35
N LYS A 297 -30.41 4.85 -9.41
CA LYS A 297 -30.78 3.59 -10.07
C LYS A 297 -30.13 2.37 -9.41
N SER A 298 -30.91 1.29 -9.35
CA SER A 298 -30.39 -0.02 -8.93
C SER A 298 -29.93 -0.82 -10.13
N TYR A 299 -28.83 -1.54 -9.97
CA TYR A 299 -28.20 -2.37 -10.99
C TYR A 299 -28.11 -3.82 -10.55
N ALA A 300 -28.18 -4.71 -11.53
CA ALA A 300 -27.82 -6.10 -11.41
C ALA A 300 -26.54 -6.34 -12.21
N TRP A 301 -25.65 -7.17 -11.71
CA TRP A 301 -24.46 -7.57 -12.44
C TRP A 301 -24.06 -9.02 -12.15
N GLN A 302 -23.24 -9.60 -13.00
CA GLN A 302 -22.66 -10.92 -12.86
C GLN A 302 -21.34 -10.99 -13.63
N ALA A 303 -20.48 -11.94 -13.27
CA ALA A 303 -19.18 -12.14 -13.92
C ALA A 303 -19.02 -13.57 -14.45
N ARG A 304 -18.14 -13.73 -15.44
CA ARG A 304 -17.58 -15.00 -15.86
C ARG A 304 -16.10 -14.85 -16.19
N VAL A 305 -15.36 -15.93 -16.06
CA VAL A 305 -13.90 -15.96 -16.27
C VAL A 305 -13.62 -16.66 -17.59
N GLY A 306 -12.68 -16.15 -18.35
CA GLY A 306 -12.19 -16.72 -19.60
C GLY A 306 -10.67 -16.78 -19.64
N ASP A 307 -10.15 -17.80 -20.31
CA ASP A 307 -8.73 -18.03 -20.60
C ASP A 307 -8.37 -17.68 -22.07
N GLY A 308 -9.39 -17.27 -22.85
CA GLY A 308 -9.29 -17.00 -24.27
C GLY A 308 -9.76 -18.15 -25.14
N ALA A 309 -9.83 -19.39 -24.63
CA ALA A 309 -10.37 -20.58 -25.31
C ALA A 309 -11.80 -20.86 -24.86
N ASP A 310 -12.07 -20.80 -23.57
CA ASP A 310 -13.35 -21.07 -22.96
C ASP A 310 -13.74 -20.03 -21.90
N PHE A 311 -15.03 -20.05 -21.52
CA PHE A 311 -15.55 -19.26 -20.40
C PHE A 311 -16.17 -20.15 -19.34
N SER A 312 -16.04 -19.76 -18.08
CA SER A 312 -16.84 -20.30 -16.99
C SER A 312 -18.34 -20.01 -17.20
N ALA A 313 -19.18 -20.67 -16.43
CA ALA A 313 -20.56 -20.21 -16.30
C ALA A 313 -20.60 -18.80 -15.68
N TRP A 314 -21.67 -18.04 -15.99
CA TRP A 314 -21.94 -16.78 -15.33
C TRP A 314 -22.16 -16.99 -13.82
N SER A 315 -21.60 -16.09 -13.01
CA SER A 315 -21.80 -16.09 -11.57
C SER A 315 -23.25 -15.87 -11.17
N LYS A 316 -23.55 -16.01 -9.87
CA LYS A 316 -24.79 -15.49 -9.30
C LYS A 316 -24.92 -13.99 -9.59
N LYS A 317 -26.17 -13.48 -9.60
CA LYS A 317 -26.45 -12.06 -9.78
C LYS A 317 -26.18 -11.32 -8.48
N CYS A 318 -25.49 -10.19 -8.57
CA CYS A 318 -25.24 -9.24 -7.50
C CYS A 318 -26.01 -7.95 -7.78
N PHE A 319 -26.43 -7.27 -6.72
CA PHE A 319 -27.25 -6.06 -6.83
C PHE A 319 -26.71 -4.94 -5.96
N PHE A 320 -26.85 -3.70 -6.44
CA PHE A 320 -26.57 -2.47 -5.68
C PHE A 320 -27.40 -1.32 -6.22
N THR A 321 -27.50 -0.25 -5.45
CA THR A 321 -28.05 1.04 -5.90
C THR A 321 -26.89 2.03 -5.99
N TYR A 322 -26.74 2.68 -7.13
CA TYR A 322 -25.77 3.74 -7.28
C TYR A 322 -26.28 5.04 -6.67
N ASP A 323 -25.44 5.65 -5.87
CA ASP A 323 -25.73 6.90 -5.17
C ASP A 323 -24.52 7.83 -5.37
N GLY A 324 -24.60 8.66 -6.37
CA GLY A 324 -23.53 9.59 -6.75
C GLY A 324 -23.74 11.00 -6.24
N THR A 325 -24.85 11.26 -5.51
CA THR A 325 -25.19 12.59 -5.01
C THR A 325 -24.55 12.80 -3.64
N SER A 326 -23.77 13.88 -3.49
CA SER A 326 -23.23 14.29 -2.20
C SER A 326 -24.33 14.87 -1.30
N PRO A 327 -24.34 14.54 0.01
CA PRO A 327 -25.27 15.15 0.96
C PRO A 327 -24.98 16.64 1.14
N THR A 328 -25.91 17.39 1.74
CA THR A 328 -25.72 18.80 2.06
C THR A 328 -24.74 19.01 3.21
N ALA A 329 -24.01 20.13 3.18
CA ALA A 329 -23.14 20.52 4.28
C ALA A 329 -23.93 20.68 5.59
N PRO A 330 -23.37 20.27 6.74
CA PRO A 330 -24.07 20.36 8.03
C PRO A 330 -24.05 21.78 8.58
N THR A 331 -24.96 22.08 9.49
CA THR A 331 -24.81 23.19 10.42
C THR A 331 -24.21 22.71 11.72
N VAL A 332 -23.45 23.57 12.39
CA VAL A 332 -22.78 23.28 13.66
C VAL A 332 -23.16 24.32 14.68
N ALA A 333 -23.49 23.92 15.89
CA ALA A 333 -23.77 24.80 17.01
C ALA A 333 -23.19 24.23 18.31
N SER A 334 -22.79 25.12 19.21
CA SER A 334 -22.39 24.77 20.57
C SER A 334 -22.88 25.84 21.55
N ALA A 335 -23.52 25.39 22.64
CA ALA A 335 -24.02 26.29 23.66
C ALA A 335 -22.90 26.85 24.55
N ASN A 336 -21.85 26.05 24.78
CA ASN A 336 -20.78 26.43 25.70
C ASN A 336 -19.47 26.85 25.00
N TYR A 337 -19.38 26.69 23.70
CA TYR A 337 -18.31 27.23 22.85
C TYR A 337 -18.93 27.90 21.61
N PRO A 338 -19.56 29.06 21.77
CA PRO A 338 -20.27 29.74 20.67
C PRO A 338 -19.32 30.11 19.53
N ALA A 339 -19.90 30.27 18.34
CA ALA A 339 -19.13 30.64 17.15
C ALA A 339 -18.44 32.00 17.33
N ASP A 340 -17.25 32.14 16.73
CA ASP A 340 -16.47 33.38 16.67
C ASP A 340 -16.16 34.04 18.03
N GLY A 341 -16.24 33.26 19.10
CA GLY A 341 -15.88 33.72 20.43
C GLY A 341 -16.82 34.77 21.02
N THR A 342 -18.05 34.88 20.51
CA THR A 342 -19.05 35.84 21.00
C THR A 342 -19.63 35.39 22.34
N GLY A 343 -18.99 35.77 23.45
CA GLY A 343 -19.51 35.62 24.81
C GLY A 343 -19.78 34.20 25.29
N GLY A 344 -19.75 33.97 26.58
CA GLY A 344 -20.24 32.71 27.17
C GLY A 344 -19.40 31.45 26.93
N GLN A 345 -18.12 31.60 26.54
CA GLN A 345 -17.25 30.43 26.42
C GLN A 345 -17.06 29.75 27.77
N ALA A 346 -17.15 28.41 27.74
CA ALA A 346 -16.75 27.63 28.89
C ALA A 346 -15.26 27.80 29.16
N PRO A 347 -14.86 27.72 30.44
CA PRO A 347 -13.43 27.68 30.77
C PRO A 347 -12.71 26.56 30.04
N ALA A 348 -11.41 26.76 29.80
CA ALA A 348 -10.57 25.72 29.22
C ALA A 348 -10.65 24.44 30.08
N GLY A 349 -10.73 23.28 29.43
CA GLY A 349 -10.88 21.99 30.11
C GLY A 349 -12.33 21.56 30.37
N VAL A 350 -13.29 22.42 30.16
CA VAL A 350 -14.70 22.02 30.18
C VAL A 350 -15.04 21.37 28.83
N PRO A 351 -15.59 20.14 28.81
CA PRO A 351 -16.00 19.51 27.56
C PRO A 351 -17.01 20.35 26.79
N GLY A 352 -16.78 20.52 25.49
CA GLY A 352 -17.67 21.22 24.59
C GLY A 352 -18.78 20.28 24.09
N VAL A 353 -20.03 20.75 24.18
CA VAL A 353 -21.17 20.05 23.60
C VAL A 353 -21.49 20.67 22.23
N PHE A 354 -21.27 19.88 21.17
CA PHE A 354 -21.47 20.32 19.78
C PHE A 354 -22.61 19.54 19.15
N THR A 355 -23.54 20.25 18.53
CA THR A 355 -24.63 19.66 17.78
C THR A 355 -24.45 19.91 16.30
N PHE A 356 -24.43 18.83 15.53
CA PHE A 356 -24.39 18.84 14.08
C PHE A 356 -25.81 18.57 13.54
N SER A 357 -26.24 19.28 12.50
CA SER A 357 -27.57 19.08 11.93
C SER A 357 -27.51 18.94 10.42
N GLY A 358 -28.23 17.94 9.90
CA GLY A 358 -28.41 17.69 8.47
C GLY A 358 -29.44 18.57 7.80
N GLY A 359 -30.09 19.49 8.57
CA GLY A 359 -31.08 20.43 8.03
C GLY A 359 -32.32 19.78 7.42
N GLY A 360 -32.68 18.56 7.82
CA GLY A 360 -33.80 17.80 7.29
C GLY A 360 -33.53 17.08 5.95
N ASN A 361 -32.36 17.20 5.39
CA ASN A 361 -31.97 16.45 4.17
C ASN A 361 -31.80 14.96 4.50
N LYS A 362 -32.74 14.13 4.09
CA LYS A 362 -32.82 12.71 4.39
C LYS A 362 -31.62 11.88 3.87
N ASP A 363 -30.82 12.47 2.99
CA ASP A 363 -29.62 11.88 2.49
C ASP A 363 -28.45 11.92 3.51
N VAL A 364 -28.52 12.83 4.48
CA VAL A 364 -27.56 12.89 5.57
C VAL A 364 -27.80 11.76 6.56
N ALA A 365 -26.88 10.80 6.64
CA ALA A 365 -26.91 9.68 7.58
C ALA A 365 -26.12 9.93 8.86
N GLY A 366 -25.21 10.92 8.85
CA GLY A 366 -24.39 11.30 9.98
C GLY A 366 -23.29 12.29 9.61
N PHE A 367 -22.28 12.38 10.48
CA PHE A 367 -21.27 13.44 10.40
C PHE A 367 -19.88 12.89 10.71
N GLN A 368 -18.90 13.48 10.07
CA GLN A 368 -17.47 13.35 10.42
C GLN A 368 -16.96 14.72 10.87
N TYR A 369 -16.14 14.74 11.92
CA TYR A 369 -15.66 15.97 12.53
C TYR A 369 -14.20 15.85 12.99
N SER A 370 -13.46 16.96 13.01
CA SER A 370 -12.08 16.99 13.51
C SER A 370 -11.63 18.42 13.79
N TRP A 371 -10.77 18.58 14.81
CA TRP A 371 -10.03 19.80 15.07
C TRP A 371 -8.79 19.98 14.16
N ASN A 372 -8.29 18.89 13.57
CA ASN A 372 -7.02 18.86 12.84
C ASN A 372 -7.18 18.52 11.34
N GLY A 373 -8.36 18.82 10.78
CA GLY A 373 -8.71 18.45 9.42
C GLY A 373 -9.32 17.04 9.31
N LEU A 374 -10.06 16.81 8.26
CA LEU A 374 -10.81 15.56 8.03
C LEU A 374 -9.98 14.63 7.15
N GLY A 375 -9.72 13.44 7.63
CA GLY A 375 -9.14 12.38 6.83
C GLY A 375 -10.12 11.88 5.76
N VAL A 376 -9.60 11.60 4.58
CA VAL A 376 -10.34 10.88 3.53
C VAL A 376 -9.78 9.49 3.43
N ASN A 377 -10.58 8.52 3.54
CA ASN A 377 -10.46 7.24 2.88
C ASN A 377 -11.03 6.07 3.68
N THR A 378 -12.02 5.46 3.08
CA THR A 378 -12.64 4.25 3.60
C THR A 378 -12.28 3.01 2.80
N CYS A 379 -11.59 3.15 1.67
CA CYS A 379 -11.29 2.04 0.76
C CYS A 379 -9.79 1.90 0.48
N ALA A 380 -9.30 0.68 0.50
CA ALA A 380 -7.92 0.33 0.13
C ALA A 380 -7.90 -0.97 -0.68
N ALA A 381 -7.00 -1.06 -1.66
CA ALA A 381 -6.73 -2.31 -2.39
C ALA A 381 -5.79 -3.18 -1.56
N SER A 382 -6.30 -3.78 -0.49
CA SER A 382 -5.49 -4.47 0.52
C SER A 382 -6.03 -5.82 0.97
N GLY A 383 -7.02 -6.37 0.27
CA GLY A 383 -7.48 -7.72 0.57
C GLY A 383 -6.48 -8.80 0.14
N ASP A 384 -6.50 -9.97 0.78
CA ASP A 384 -5.58 -11.09 0.54
C ASP A 384 -5.56 -11.58 -0.91
N LEU A 385 -6.68 -11.42 -1.61
CA LEU A 385 -6.83 -11.77 -3.03
C LEU A 385 -6.60 -10.57 -3.97
N GLY A 386 -6.22 -9.40 -3.44
CA GLY A 386 -6.07 -8.15 -4.17
C GLY A 386 -7.38 -7.38 -4.38
N GLN A 387 -8.45 -7.76 -3.66
CA GLN A 387 -9.72 -7.05 -3.74
C GLN A 387 -9.64 -5.68 -3.07
N LEU A 388 -10.43 -4.75 -3.60
CA LEU A 388 -10.74 -3.51 -2.92
C LEU A 388 -11.54 -3.82 -1.65
N VAL A 389 -11.15 -3.22 -0.53
CA VAL A 389 -11.86 -3.35 0.74
C VAL A 389 -12.28 -1.96 1.20
N CYS A 390 -13.57 -1.74 1.33
CA CYS A 390 -14.14 -0.52 1.89
C CYS A 390 -14.67 -0.78 3.29
N ARG A 391 -14.47 0.18 4.19
CA ARG A 391 -15.01 0.15 5.55
C ARG A 391 -16.28 0.97 5.61
N ASP A 392 -17.19 0.63 6.54
CA ASP A 392 -18.30 1.49 6.89
C ASP A 392 -17.74 2.88 7.29
N PRO A 393 -18.14 3.98 6.62
CA PRO A 393 -17.69 5.33 6.97
C PRO A 393 -17.86 5.66 8.46
N PHE A 394 -18.88 5.09 9.10
CA PHE A 394 -19.16 5.30 10.53
C PHE A 394 -18.34 4.41 11.47
N SER A 395 -17.48 3.54 10.96
CA SER A 395 -16.47 2.81 11.75
C SER A 395 -15.17 3.61 11.96
N LEU A 396 -15.03 4.76 11.30
CA LEU A 396 -13.86 5.63 11.44
C LEU A 396 -13.94 6.42 12.76
N PRO A 397 -12.79 6.74 13.38
CA PRO A 397 -12.79 7.66 14.51
C PRO A 397 -13.33 9.03 14.06
N ASN A 398 -13.94 9.75 15.00
CA ASN A 398 -14.55 11.06 14.76
C ASN A 398 -15.69 11.05 13.73
N THR A 399 -16.46 9.98 13.73
CA THR A 399 -17.75 9.91 13.03
C THR A 399 -18.89 9.65 14.01
N VAL A 400 -20.08 10.18 13.69
CA VAL A 400 -21.29 9.98 14.48
C VAL A 400 -22.49 9.87 13.55
N ARG A 401 -23.39 8.93 13.82
CA ARG A 401 -24.65 8.81 13.08
C ARG A 401 -25.65 9.87 13.54
N ALA A 402 -26.44 10.39 12.61
CA ALA A 402 -27.59 11.20 12.95
C ALA A 402 -28.64 10.33 13.67
N ASP A 403 -29.46 10.95 14.55
CA ASP A 403 -30.58 10.32 15.26
C ASP A 403 -31.59 9.70 14.30
N VAL A 404 -31.87 10.41 13.22
CA VAL A 404 -32.68 9.97 12.08
C VAL A 404 -32.06 10.50 10.79
N PRO A 405 -32.37 9.92 9.61
CA PRO A 405 -31.91 10.48 8.34
C PRO A 405 -32.29 11.95 8.17
N GLY A 406 -31.30 12.82 7.97
CA GLY A 406 -31.46 14.28 7.90
C GLY A 406 -31.56 14.98 9.24
N GLY A 407 -31.51 14.26 10.35
CA GLY A 407 -31.58 14.76 11.70
C GLY A 407 -30.29 15.32 12.23
N SER A 408 -30.08 15.20 13.53
CA SER A 408 -28.94 15.78 14.25
C SER A 408 -28.10 14.71 14.97
N ALA A 409 -26.90 15.09 15.34
CA ALA A 409 -26.10 14.36 16.29
C ALA A 409 -25.41 15.32 17.27
N THR A 410 -25.32 14.92 18.52
CA THR A 410 -24.61 15.69 19.56
C THR A 410 -23.39 14.91 20.00
N VAL A 411 -22.26 15.59 20.05
CA VAL A 411 -20.98 15.04 20.51
C VAL A 411 -20.40 15.89 21.63
N THR A 412 -19.74 15.24 22.56
CA THR A 412 -18.97 15.92 23.61
C THR A 412 -17.51 15.83 23.26
N LEU A 413 -16.85 16.97 23.06
CA LEU A 413 -15.45 17.06 22.65
C LEU A 413 -14.67 17.85 23.69
N ASN A 414 -13.50 17.34 24.05
CA ASN A 414 -12.53 18.12 24.81
C ASN A 414 -11.75 19.01 23.83
N PRO A 415 -11.89 20.34 23.89
CA PRO A 415 -11.12 21.22 23.05
C PRO A 415 -9.62 21.03 23.31
N THR A 416 -8.84 20.98 22.27
CA THR A 416 -7.37 20.87 22.36
C THR A 416 -6.75 22.23 22.13
N GLY A 417 -5.81 22.62 22.99
CA GLY A 417 -5.11 23.88 22.86
C GLY A 417 -5.89 25.07 23.46
N SER A 418 -5.55 26.28 23.04
CA SER A 418 -6.17 27.55 23.46
C SER A 418 -6.14 28.57 22.32
N GLY A 419 -6.88 29.65 22.46
CA GLY A 419 -7.05 30.67 21.43
C GLY A 419 -8.07 30.28 20.36
N PRO A 420 -8.01 30.90 19.16
CA PRO A 420 -8.90 30.59 18.06
C PRO A 420 -8.74 29.13 17.59
N GLN A 421 -9.84 28.39 17.55
CA GLN A 421 -9.89 27.00 17.12
C GLN A 421 -10.91 26.80 16.00
N GLN A 422 -10.69 25.78 15.18
CA GLN A 422 -11.58 25.45 14.07
C GLN A 422 -11.97 23.98 14.15
N LEU A 423 -13.27 23.73 14.34
CA LEU A 423 -13.86 22.40 14.22
C LEU A 423 -14.39 22.26 12.80
N THR A 424 -13.80 21.39 12.01
CA THR A 424 -14.26 21.06 10.67
C THR A 424 -15.23 19.90 10.74
N VAL A 425 -16.41 20.04 10.11
CA VAL A 425 -17.47 19.03 10.11
C VAL A 425 -18.01 18.87 8.70
N ARG A 426 -18.28 17.64 8.28
CA ARG A 426 -18.96 17.33 7.03
C ARG A 426 -20.03 16.27 7.24
N SER A 427 -21.07 16.30 6.41
CA SER A 427 -22.09 15.26 6.38
C SER A 427 -21.58 14.03 5.62
N LEU A 428 -22.07 12.86 6.04
CA LEU A 428 -21.89 11.56 5.40
C LEU A 428 -23.27 10.99 5.08
N ASP A 429 -23.43 10.36 3.91
CA ASP A 429 -24.59 9.53 3.58
C ASP A 429 -24.32 8.03 3.84
N LEU A 430 -25.30 7.17 3.51
CA LEU A 430 -25.17 5.71 3.65
C LEU A 430 -24.31 5.07 2.55
N ALA A 431 -24.08 5.76 1.45
CA ALA A 431 -23.25 5.30 0.35
C ALA A 431 -21.77 5.64 0.53
N GLY A 432 -21.46 6.50 1.52
CA GLY A 432 -20.12 6.99 1.78
C GLY A 432 -19.77 8.30 1.04
N ASN A 433 -20.74 8.96 0.39
CA ASN A 433 -20.53 10.30 -0.13
C ASN A 433 -20.35 11.29 1.01
N ILE A 434 -19.55 12.31 0.73
CA ILE A 434 -19.23 13.39 1.68
C ILE A 434 -19.75 14.73 1.14
N SER A 435 -20.18 15.59 2.06
CA SER A 435 -20.55 16.97 1.72
C SER A 435 -19.34 17.89 1.59
N ALA A 436 -19.57 19.13 1.16
CA ALA A 436 -18.69 20.23 1.48
C ALA A 436 -18.53 20.36 2.99
N GLU A 437 -17.37 20.89 3.42
CA GLU A 437 -17.01 21.07 4.82
C GLU A 437 -17.65 22.35 5.40
N THR A 438 -18.12 22.24 6.62
CA THR A 438 -18.49 23.40 7.47
C THR A 438 -17.36 23.62 8.48
N VAL A 439 -16.78 24.79 8.47
CA VAL A 439 -15.76 25.21 9.44
C VAL A 439 -16.43 26.01 10.54
N TYR A 440 -16.49 25.44 11.73
CA TYR A 440 -17.00 26.10 12.94
C TYR A 440 -15.83 26.72 13.69
N ARG A 441 -15.80 28.04 13.78
CA ARG A 441 -14.77 28.79 14.47
C ARG A 441 -15.24 29.14 15.87
N THR A 442 -14.42 28.83 16.86
CA THR A 442 -14.67 29.17 18.27
C THR A 442 -13.38 29.61 18.94
N PHE A 443 -13.48 30.14 20.13
CA PHE A 443 -12.36 30.55 20.95
C PHE A 443 -12.28 29.68 22.20
N ILE A 444 -11.10 29.10 22.44
CA ILE A 444 -10.81 28.36 23.68
C ILE A 444 -10.00 29.26 24.58
N PRO A 445 -10.44 29.52 25.81
CA PRO A 445 -9.67 30.33 26.78
C PRO A 445 -8.25 29.78 26.96
N TRP A 446 -7.30 30.66 27.21
CA TRP A 446 -5.93 30.26 27.46
C TRP A 446 -5.84 29.31 28.65
N SER A 447 -5.09 28.24 28.49
CA SER A 447 -5.02 27.18 29.48
C SER A 447 -3.61 26.85 29.97
N ALA A 448 -2.58 27.54 29.45
CA ALA A 448 -1.21 27.34 29.88
C ALA A 448 -1.06 27.68 31.39
N PRO A 449 -0.37 26.81 32.15
CA PRO A 449 -0.12 27.09 33.57
C PRO A 449 0.62 28.41 33.77
N ASP A 450 0.37 29.10 34.88
CA ASP A 450 1.21 30.20 35.34
C ASP A 450 2.48 29.61 35.95
N VAL A 451 3.64 30.18 35.58
CA VAL A 451 4.96 29.72 36.02
C VAL A 451 5.68 30.90 36.67
N ARG A 452 5.99 30.80 37.95
CA ARG A 452 6.68 31.85 38.70
C ARG A 452 7.85 31.29 39.47
N VAL A 453 8.92 32.09 39.54
CA VAL A 453 10.00 31.82 40.49
C VAL A 453 9.53 32.27 41.88
N GLU A 454 9.68 31.43 42.89
CA GLU A 454 9.15 31.67 44.23
C GLU A 454 10.24 32.12 45.21
N ASN A 455 11.50 31.76 44.99
CA ASN A 455 12.62 32.03 45.88
C ASN A 455 13.50 33.22 45.46
N GLY A 456 12.94 34.17 44.67
CA GLY A 456 13.62 35.39 44.22
C GLY A 456 14.34 35.22 42.88
N ASP A 457 15.15 36.22 42.51
CA ASP A 457 15.83 36.18 41.19
C ASP A 457 16.82 35.01 41.11
N PRO A 458 16.77 34.20 40.04
CA PRO A 458 17.68 33.08 39.85
C PRO A 458 19.15 33.52 39.88
N GLN A 459 19.96 32.83 40.67
CA GLN A 459 21.38 33.05 40.76
C GLN A 459 22.15 31.80 40.34
N TRP A 460 23.28 32.00 39.71
CA TRP A 460 24.16 30.91 39.31
C TRP A 460 24.55 30.02 40.51
N GLY A 461 24.42 28.69 40.34
CA GLY A 461 24.77 27.72 41.36
C GLY A 461 23.79 27.63 42.53
N GLN A 462 22.73 28.41 42.53
CA GLN A 462 21.67 28.37 43.54
C GLN A 462 20.47 27.54 43.08
N GLU A 463 19.70 27.11 44.06
CA GLU A 463 18.44 26.47 43.78
C GLU A 463 17.42 27.47 43.24
N VAL A 464 16.78 27.12 42.12
CA VAL A 464 15.62 27.83 41.57
C VAL A 464 14.38 27.01 41.90
N VAL A 465 13.41 27.64 42.55
CA VAL A 465 12.11 27.02 42.84
C VAL A 465 11.06 27.67 41.97
N LEU A 466 10.49 26.85 41.05
CA LEU A 466 9.37 27.25 40.22
C LEU A 466 8.06 26.79 40.86
N LYS A 467 7.10 27.68 40.93
CA LYS A 467 5.72 27.37 41.28
C LYS A 467 4.88 27.36 40.01
N PHE A 468 4.10 26.30 39.85
CA PHE A 468 3.10 26.16 38.81
C PHE A 468 1.72 26.36 39.41
N ALA A 469 0.88 27.12 38.73
CA ALA A 469 -0.52 27.27 39.09
C ALA A 469 -1.44 27.09 37.89
N PRO A 470 -2.65 26.57 38.05
CA PRO A 470 -3.61 26.43 36.96
C PRO A 470 -3.90 27.77 36.30
N ALA A 471 -4.10 27.77 35.00
CA ALA A 471 -4.66 28.94 34.33
C ALA A 471 -6.06 29.26 34.85
N ALA A 472 -6.49 30.51 34.69
CA ALA A 472 -7.82 30.94 35.12
C ALA A 472 -8.92 30.09 34.48
N GLY A 473 -9.77 29.48 35.29
CA GLY A 473 -10.84 28.61 34.87
C GLY A 473 -10.47 27.13 34.62
N VAL A 474 -9.21 26.78 34.63
CA VAL A 474 -8.77 25.37 34.62
C VAL A 474 -8.90 24.80 36.02
N THR A 475 -9.69 23.72 36.18
CA THR A 475 -10.00 23.10 37.48
C THR A 475 -9.61 21.63 37.47
N GLY A 476 -9.49 21.03 38.67
CA GLY A 476 -9.20 19.62 38.83
C GLY A 476 -7.83 19.22 38.29
N VAL A 477 -6.85 20.10 38.34
CA VAL A 477 -5.46 19.78 37.96
C VAL A 477 -4.90 18.77 38.96
N ARG A 478 -4.53 17.60 38.49
CA ARG A 478 -3.96 16.53 39.30
C ARG A 478 -2.43 16.46 39.22
N GLU A 479 -1.86 16.87 38.08
CA GLU A 479 -0.42 16.77 37.87
C GLU A 479 0.07 17.76 36.80
N TYR A 480 1.37 18.01 36.84
CA TYR A 480 2.11 18.80 35.85
C TYR A 480 3.15 17.92 35.18
N GLU A 481 3.18 17.92 33.86
CA GLU A 481 4.25 17.34 33.05
C GLU A 481 5.25 18.44 32.70
N ILE A 482 6.53 18.19 32.99
CA ILE A 482 7.62 19.14 32.89
C ILE A 482 8.64 18.57 31.91
N VAL A 483 9.12 19.41 31.00
CA VAL A 483 10.21 19.08 30.07
C VAL A 483 11.35 20.07 30.30
N LEU A 484 12.52 19.55 30.59
CA LEU A 484 13.73 20.33 30.86
C LEU A 484 14.51 20.63 29.57
N ASP A 485 15.51 21.52 29.68
CA ASP A 485 16.40 21.92 28.58
C ASP A 485 17.16 20.76 27.93
N ASN A 486 17.51 19.72 28.69
CA ASN A 486 18.14 18.48 28.19
C ASN A 486 17.15 17.47 27.56
N GLY A 487 15.85 17.80 27.55
CA GLY A 487 14.78 16.94 27.05
C GLY A 487 14.23 15.93 28.07
N ASP A 488 14.76 15.90 29.28
CA ASP A 488 14.24 15.05 30.36
C ASP A 488 12.81 15.46 30.72
N ARG A 489 11.98 14.45 31.02
CA ARG A 489 10.58 14.61 31.38
C ARG A 489 10.36 14.23 32.83
N GLU A 490 9.71 15.11 33.57
CA GLU A 490 9.31 14.86 34.93
C GLU A 490 7.81 15.13 35.13
N THR A 491 7.25 14.53 36.16
CA THR A 491 5.88 14.76 36.57
C THR A 491 5.84 15.19 38.04
N ARG A 492 5.02 16.20 38.34
CA ARG A 492 4.76 16.66 39.71
C ARG A 492 3.26 16.59 39.98
N GLN A 493 2.90 15.93 41.06
CA GLN A 493 1.52 15.89 41.53
C GLN A 493 1.12 17.28 42.02
N ALA A 494 -0.10 17.69 41.69
CA ALA A 494 -0.66 18.94 42.17
C ALA A 494 -1.15 18.80 43.62
N ALA A 495 -1.05 19.86 44.38
CA ALA A 495 -1.68 20.01 45.69
C ALA A 495 -3.21 20.20 45.56
N GLU A 496 -3.94 20.23 46.65
CA GLU A 496 -5.41 20.40 46.65
C GLU A 496 -5.88 21.71 45.96
N ASP A 497 -5.04 22.76 45.99
CA ASP A 497 -5.28 24.04 45.32
C ASP A 497 -4.91 24.01 43.83
N GLY A 498 -4.48 22.88 43.33
CA GLY A 498 -4.03 22.67 41.95
C GLY A 498 -2.62 23.16 41.67
N THR A 499 -1.85 23.66 42.66
CA THR A 499 -0.47 24.12 42.44
C THR A 499 0.56 23.01 42.60
N ALA A 500 1.76 23.20 42.04
CA ALA A 500 2.90 22.31 42.25
C ALA A 500 4.21 23.12 42.28
N HIS A 501 5.24 22.51 42.88
CA HIS A 501 6.58 23.08 42.91
C HIS A 501 7.57 22.17 42.21
N PHE A 502 8.54 22.81 41.57
CA PHE A 502 9.65 22.13 40.91
C PHE A 502 10.94 22.90 41.18
N SER A 503 11.98 22.24 41.64
CA SER A 503 13.26 22.89 41.91
C SER A 503 14.40 22.20 41.14
N PHE A 504 15.41 23.00 40.81
CA PHE A 504 16.66 22.56 40.20
C PHE A 504 17.80 23.53 40.58
N ILE A 505 19.04 23.05 40.40
CA ILE A 505 20.22 23.91 40.60
C ILE A 505 20.57 24.64 39.31
N ALA A 506 20.69 25.92 39.33
CA ALA A 506 21.04 26.77 38.20
C ALA A 506 22.51 26.61 37.80
N GLY A 507 22.89 25.53 37.18
CA GLY A 507 24.28 25.16 36.85
C GLY A 507 24.60 25.07 35.35
N ASN A 508 23.65 25.32 34.45
CA ASN A 508 23.89 25.33 33.00
C ASN A 508 24.26 26.74 32.52
N PRO A 509 25.52 27.01 32.09
CA PRO A 509 25.93 28.33 31.62
C PRO A 509 25.17 28.82 30.37
N HIS A 510 24.62 27.91 29.58
CA HIS A 510 23.80 28.26 28.41
C HIS A 510 22.35 28.58 28.78
N GLY A 511 22.02 28.64 30.06
CA GLY A 511 20.68 28.89 30.57
C GLY A 511 19.86 27.63 30.84
N HIS A 512 18.72 27.85 31.44
CA HIS A 512 17.73 26.80 31.68
C HIS A 512 16.42 27.17 31.04
N SER A 513 15.77 26.17 30.46
CA SER A 513 14.39 26.28 29.99
C SER A 513 13.54 25.17 30.57
N VAL A 514 12.36 25.53 31.03
CA VAL A 514 11.38 24.60 31.58
C VAL A 514 10.08 24.80 30.81
N ARG A 515 9.58 23.73 30.18
CA ARG A 515 8.26 23.72 29.56
C ARG A 515 7.33 22.89 30.41
N VAL A 516 6.13 23.37 30.65
CA VAL A 516 5.20 22.72 31.57
C VAL A 516 3.76 22.77 31.03
N ARG A 517 3.04 21.70 31.26
CA ARG A 517 1.61 21.63 31.00
C ARG A 517 0.89 20.94 32.17
N SER A 518 -0.34 21.33 32.43
CA SER A 518 -1.17 20.71 33.46
C SER A 518 -2.06 19.61 32.86
N ILE A 519 -2.35 18.59 33.66
CA ILE A 519 -3.25 17.51 33.36
C ILE A 519 -4.34 17.46 34.44
N SER A 520 -5.60 17.56 34.02
CA SER A 520 -6.76 17.54 34.91
C SER A 520 -7.34 16.13 35.07
N ASP A 521 -8.15 15.90 36.11
CA ASP A 521 -8.81 14.61 36.41
C ASP A 521 -9.71 14.12 35.27
N ASN A 522 -10.30 15.04 34.49
CA ASN A 522 -11.13 14.72 33.33
C ASN A 522 -10.32 14.39 32.07
N GLY A 523 -8.99 14.29 32.18
CA GLY A 523 -8.10 14.01 31.04
C GLY A 523 -7.76 15.25 30.19
N PHE A 524 -8.20 16.46 30.56
CA PHE A 524 -7.80 17.67 29.86
C PHE A 524 -6.29 17.92 30.06
N VAL A 525 -5.61 18.23 28.95
CA VAL A 525 -4.21 18.63 28.91
C VAL A 525 -4.12 20.06 28.45
N SER A 526 -3.53 20.94 29.27
CA SER A 526 -3.37 22.36 28.94
C SER A 526 -2.43 22.58 27.76
N THR A 527 -2.43 23.79 27.22
CA THR A 527 -1.30 24.28 26.42
C THR A 527 -0.07 24.39 27.27
N GLU A 528 1.08 24.40 26.63
CA GLU A 528 2.40 24.48 27.28
C GLU A 528 2.71 25.91 27.68
N ALA A 529 3.14 26.12 28.91
CA ALA A 529 3.84 27.30 29.33
C ALA A 529 5.35 27.06 29.24
N SER A 530 6.12 28.09 28.99
CA SER A 530 7.58 28.05 29.01
C SER A 530 8.14 29.09 29.93
N TRP A 531 9.16 28.70 30.65
CA TRP A 531 9.96 29.60 31.46
C TRP A 531 11.42 29.39 31.06
N SER A 532 12.22 30.47 31.03
CA SER A 532 13.64 30.39 30.73
C SER A 532 14.42 31.46 31.50
N THR A 533 15.65 31.15 31.84
CA THR A 533 16.62 32.06 32.38
C THR A 533 17.98 31.79 31.78
N TYR A 534 18.80 32.83 31.73
CA TYR A 534 20.15 32.73 31.19
C TYR A 534 21.11 33.26 32.25
N PHE A 535 22.25 32.61 32.40
CA PHE A 535 23.33 33.02 33.27
C PHE A 535 24.56 33.30 32.43
N TYR A 536 25.24 34.36 32.79
CA TYR A 536 26.50 34.72 32.15
C TYR A 536 27.60 34.69 33.22
N PRO A 537 28.11 33.50 33.58
CA PRO A 537 29.03 33.31 34.67
C PRO A 537 30.43 33.85 34.30
N GLY A 538 30.54 35.15 34.09
CA GLY A 538 31.80 35.85 33.92
C GLY A 538 32.44 36.19 35.24
N PRO A 539 33.69 36.67 35.21
CA PRO A 539 34.40 37.14 36.42
C PRO A 539 33.69 38.34 37.06
N GLY A 540 33.73 38.40 38.37
CA GLY A 540 33.22 39.57 39.07
C GLY A 540 34.16 40.76 38.95
N VAL A 541 33.60 41.97 38.86
CA VAL A 541 34.36 43.25 38.85
C VAL A 541 33.79 44.20 39.90
N LYS A 542 34.68 44.80 40.72
CA LYS A 542 34.31 45.86 41.65
C LYS A 542 35.36 46.95 41.58
N SER A 543 34.94 48.20 41.74
CA SER A 543 35.85 49.36 41.88
C SER A 543 35.53 50.17 43.14
N ASP A 544 36.53 50.79 43.69
CA ASP A 544 36.41 51.71 44.82
C ASP A 544 36.01 53.13 44.41
N VAL A 545 36.40 53.54 43.19
CA VAL A 545 36.16 54.90 42.67
C VAL A 545 35.15 54.85 41.51
N TYR A 546 35.33 53.90 40.57
CA TYR A 546 34.56 53.81 39.35
C TYR A 546 33.43 52.78 39.50
N VAL A 547 32.54 53.08 40.46
CA VAL A 547 31.34 52.26 40.70
C VAL A 547 30.34 52.41 39.54
N GLN A 548 29.39 51.52 39.45
CA GLN A 548 28.26 51.62 38.52
C GLN A 548 27.04 52.20 39.25
N PRO A 549 26.84 53.53 39.23
CA PRO A 549 25.70 54.12 39.92
C PRO A 549 24.39 53.73 39.20
N PRO A 550 23.29 53.49 39.95
CA PRO A 550 22.01 53.08 39.35
C PRO A 550 21.40 54.12 38.40
N ASP A 551 21.76 55.41 38.58
CA ASP A 551 21.28 56.49 37.71
C ASP A 551 22.22 56.82 36.55
N GLY A 552 23.32 56.03 36.39
CA GLY A 552 24.31 56.24 35.34
C GLY A 552 25.12 57.52 35.47
N SER A 553 25.12 58.16 36.64
CA SER A 553 25.87 59.42 36.85
C SER A 553 27.39 59.22 36.72
N PRO A 554 28.14 60.19 36.16
CA PRO A 554 29.62 60.14 36.08
C PRO A 554 30.28 59.99 37.42
N VAL A 555 31.34 59.18 37.50
CA VAL A 555 32.09 58.89 38.74
C VAL A 555 33.58 59.19 38.58
N GLY A 556 34.25 59.36 39.67
CA GLY A 556 35.68 59.64 39.67
C GLY A 556 36.02 60.96 38.96
N GLY A 557 36.94 60.92 38.01
CA GLY A 557 37.38 62.09 37.23
C GLY A 557 38.68 61.83 36.49
N VAL A 558 38.99 62.65 35.45
CA VAL A 558 40.26 62.57 34.74
C VAL A 558 41.43 62.73 35.67
N GLY A 559 42.42 61.87 35.65
CA GLY A 559 43.59 61.87 36.55
C GLY A 559 43.37 61.30 37.96
N VAL A 560 42.16 60.88 38.30
CA VAL A 560 41.87 60.20 39.56
C VAL A 560 42.11 58.67 39.39
N ALA A 561 43.07 58.16 40.18
CA ALA A 561 43.34 56.73 40.17
C ALA A 561 42.23 55.97 40.90
N GLY A 562 41.72 54.89 40.28
CA GLY A 562 40.76 53.93 40.86
C GLY A 562 41.27 52.51 40.81
N THR A 563 40.88 51.77 41.81
CA THR A 563 41.25 50.35 41.92
C THR A 563 40.11 49.48 41.44
N PHE A 564 40.42 48.49 40.57
CA PHE A 564 39.48 47.49 40.11
C PHE A 564 39.89 46.12 40.63
N THR A 565 39.02 45.44 41.34
CA THR A 565 39.24 44.10 41.85
C THR A 565 38.42 43.11 41.02
N PHE A 566 39.11 42.12 40.42
CA PHE A 566 38.51 41.01 39.70
C PHE A 566 38.36 39.82 40.64
N SER A 567 37.28 39.10 40.54
CA SER A 567 37.04 37.87 41.29
C SER A 567 36.65 36.75 40.35
N PRO A 568 36.91 35.46 40.69
CA PRO A 568 36.61 34.32 39.84
C PRO A 568 35.15 34.30 39.40
N PRO A 569 34.88 33.75 38.18
CA PRO A 569 33.52 33.40 37.79
C PRO A 569 32.89 32.49 38.85
N PRO A 570 31.57 32.53 39.05
CA PRO A 570 30.87 31.60 39.93
C PRO A 570 31.25 30.15 39.65
N GLY A 571 31.64 29.41 40.70
CA GLY A 571 32.02 27.99 40.58
C GLY A 571 33.47 27.72 40.11
N TRP A 572 34.26 28.74 39.77
CA TRP A 572 35.67 28.59 39.44
C TRP A 572 36.55 28.69 40.71
N THR A 573 37.35 27.65 40.92
CA THR A 573 38.27 27.59 42.08
C THR A 573 39.74 27.63 41.67
N ASP A 574 40.01 27.64 40.34
CA ASP A 574 41.33 27.48 39.73
C ASP A 574 41.71 28.66 38.81
N THR A 575 41.16 29.83 39.05
CA THR A 575 41.52 31.04 38.31
C THR A 575 42.94 31.46 38.63
N VAL A 576 43.82 31.55 37.62
CA VAL A 576 45.24 31.91 37.76
C VAL A 576 45.58 33.30 37.23
N ALA A 577 44.74 33.86 36.37
CA ALA A 577 44.96 35.18 35.79
C ALA A 577 43.65 35.78 35.28
N TYR A 578 43.71 37.06 34.93
CA TYR A 578 42.64 37.76 34.23
C TYR A 578 43.20 38.48 33.02
N ARG A 579 42.43 38.49 31.94
CA ARG A 579 42.69 39.30 30.75
C ARG A 579 41.65 40.42 30.71
N TYR A 580 42.13 41.66 30.61
CA TYR A 580 41.27 42.82 30.68
C TYR A 580 41.70 43.92 29.72
N SER A 581 40.76 44.78 29.33
CA SER A 581 41.01 46.04 28.64
C SER A 581 40.01 47.09 29.06
N PHE A 582 40.46 48.35 29.23
CA PHE A 582 39.65 49.56 29.47
C PHE A 582 39.22 50.22 28.14
N VAL A 583 39.67 49.69 26.99
CA VAL A 583 39.37 50.25 25.69
C VAL A 583 38.80 49.12 24.83
N ASP A 584 37.59 49.35 24.32
CA ASP A 584 36.92 48.38 23.48
C ASP A 584 37.72 48.12 22.20
N GLY A 585 37.93 46.83 21.88
CA GLY A 585 38.65 46.38 20.69
C GLY A 585 40.17 46.43 20.77
N GLU A 586 40.80 46.83 21.91
CA GLU A 586 42.23 46.72 22.10
C GLU A 586 42.67 45.35 22.63
N GLU A 587 44.00 45.06 22.49
CA GLU A 587 44.59 43.82 22.99
C GLU A 587 44.43 43.73 24.53
N LEU A 588 43.99 42.59 25.01
CA LEU A 588 43.75 42.34 26.42
C LEU A 588 45.08 42.22 27.18
N THR A 589 45.21 42.99 28.24
CA THR A 589 46.34 42.91 29.21
C THR A 589 46.10 41.75 30.17
N GLU A 590 47.12 40.94 30.47
CA GLU A 590 47.01 39.83 31.41
C GLU A 590 47.61 40.24 32.77
N ILE A 591 46.89 39.89 33.84
CA ILE A 591 47.35 40.07 35.24
C ILE A 591 47.16 38.74 35.97
N ALA A 592 48.19 38.31 36.72
CA ALA A 592 48.12 37.11 37.54
C ALA A 592 47.14 37.32 38.74
N ALA A 593 46.40 36.23 39.03
CA ALA A 593 45.57 36.17 40.23
C ALA A 593 46.39 35.85 41.48
N ASP A 594 45.93 36.31 42.61
CA ASP A 594 46.46 35.96 43.95
C ASP A 594 46.03 34.56 44.41
N ALA A 595 46.37 34.14 45.62
CA ALA A 595 46.06 32.85 46.18
C ALA A 595 44.56 32.62 46.37
N ASP A 596 43.74 33.66 46.41
CA ASP A 596 42.27 33.60 46.50
C ASP A 596 41.63 33.68 45.12
N GLY A 597 42.43 33.61 44.07
CA GLY A 597 41.98 33.70 42.68
C GLY A 597 41.54 35.08 42.23
N ARG A 598 41.95 36.13 42.95
CA ARG A 598 41.61 37.55 42.70
C ARG A 598 42.75 38.29 42.07
N ALA A 599 42.46 39.38 41.38
CA ALA A 599 43.46 40.31 40.92
C ALA A 599 43.00 41.75 41.12
N THR A 600 43.96 42.67 41.35
CA THR A 600 43.66 44.06 41.51
C THR A 600 44.51 44.91 40.54
N VAL A 601 43.82 45.82 39.85
CA VAL A 601 44.42 46.73 38.86
C VAL A 601 44.11 48.17 39.26
N THR A 602 45.13 49.01 39.27
CA THR A 602 44.94 50.47 39.40
C THR A 602 44.92 51.07 38.00
N TRP A 603 43.88 51.80 37.69
CA TRP A 603 43.74 52.51 36.44
C TRP A 603 43.43 54.01 36.68
N THR A 604 44.02 54.87 35.83
CA THR A 604 43.84 56.31 35.88
C THR A 604 43.39 56.81 34.52
N PRO A 605 42.15 57.33 34.36
CA PRO A 605 41.65 57.80 33.07
C PRO A 605 42.38 59.06 32.62
N THR A 606 42.68 59.15 31.37
CA THR A 606 43.25 60.34 30.69
C THR A 606 42.21 61.23 30.03
N THR A 607 40.98 60.69 29.82
CA THR A 607 39.85 61.40 29.21
C THR A 607 38.57 61.13 30.00
N SER A 608 37.61 62.07 29.92
CA SER A 608 36.26 61.89 30.47
C SER A 608 35.38 61.18 29.48
N GLY A 609 34.26 60.59 29.94
CA GLY A 609 33.25 59.88 29.11
C GLY A 609 33.10 58.42 29.47
N TRP A 610 32.34 57.68 28.62
CA TRP A 610 32.06 56.29 28.88
C TRP A 610 33.27 55.40 28.66
N VAL A 611 33.44 54.44 29.58
CA VAL A 611 34.48 53.44 29.59
C VAL A 611 33.81 52.08 29.73
N LEU A 612 34.22 51.11 28.88
CA LEU A 612 33.83 49.75 28.97
C LEU A 612 35.04 48.87 29.33
N LEU A 613 35.11 48.47 30.60
CA LEU A 613 36.12 47.51 31.05
C LEU A 613 35.65 46.11 30.74
N THR A 614 36.36 45.43 29.85
CA THR A 614 36.14 44.02 29.52
C THR A 614 37.12 43.15 30.33
N VAL A 615 36.62 42.09 30.99
CA VAL A 615 37.42 41.18 31.81
C VAL A 615 37.05 39.74 31.55
N TYR A 616 38.08 38.90 31.34
CA TYR A 616 37.94 37.43 31.25
C TYR A 616 38.82 36.79 32.33
N ALA A 617 38.37 35.70 32.95
CA ALA A 617 39.18 34.87 33.82
C ALA A 617 39.94 33.80 33.01
N VAL A 618 41.15 33.41 33.49
CA VAL A 618 42.03 32.46 32.85
C VAL A 618 42.33 31.30 33.80
N LYS A 619 42.27 30.09 33.31
CA LYS A 619 42.62 28.83 34.01
C LYS A 619 44.11 28.47 33.81
N PRO A 620 44.66 27.54 34.64
CA PRO A 620 46.04 27.08 34.51
C PRO A 620 46.43 26.51 33.14
N ASP A 621 45.45 25.97 32.41
CA ASP A 621 45.65 25.45 31.05
C ASP A 621 45.59 26.52 29.95
N GLY A 622 45.43 27.79 30.35
CA GLY A 622 45.37 28.92 29.44
C GLY A 622 43.98 29.14 28.81
N THR A 623 42.96 28.35 29.17
CA THR A 623 41.59 28.59 28.71
C THR A 623 40.97 29.79 29.43
N TRP A 624 40.11 30.52 28.70
CA TRP A 624 39.41 31.69 29.20
C TRP A 624 38.01 31.35 29.62
N SER A 625 37.43 32.20 30.49
CA SER A 625 35.99 32.11 30.75
C SER A 625 35.22 32.39 29.47
N GLU A 626 34.20 31.54 29.19
CA GLU A 626 33.33 31.67 28.02
C GLU A 626 32.62 33.03 27.98
N TYR A 627 32.27 33.53 29.17
CA TYR A 627 31.66 34.83 29.33
C TYR A 627 32.64 35.79 30.02
N GLY A 628 32.74 37.01 29.46
CA GLY A 628 33.43 38.12 30.05
C GLY A 628 32.51 38.93 30.96
N ASN A 629 33.10 39.82 31.74
CA ASN A 629 32.37 40.92 32.39
C ASN A 629 32.59 42.20 31.60
N TRP A 630 31.51 42.86 31.25
CA TRP A 630 31.51 44.18 30.59
C TRP A 630 31.08 45.23 31.61
N TYR A 631 32.05 45.69 32.39
CA TYR A 631 31.83 46.66 33.43
C TYR A 631 31.90 48.08 32.86
N SER A 632 30.77 48.77 32.77
CA SER A 632 30.64 50.07 32.15
C SER A 632 30.42 51.14 33.18
N PHE A 633 31.09 52.30 33.02
CA PHE A 633 30.95 53.46 33.85
C PHE A 633 31.30 54.74 33.08
N GLU A 634 30.87 55.88 33.56
CA GLU A 634 31.23 57.18 32.96
C GLU A 634 32.21 57.94 33.86
N VAL A 635 33.35 58.35 33.29
CA VAL A 635 34.34 59.15 33.93
C VAL A 635 33.90 60.60 33.90
N ALA A 636 33.84 61.27 35.08
CA ALA A 636 33.46 62.66 35.18
C ALA A 636 34.50 63.60 34.50
N ALA A 637 34.01 64.64 33.85
CA ALA A 637 34.87 65.69 33.34
C ALA A 637 35.51 66.45 34.53
N ASN A 638 36.79 66.91 34.41
CA ASN A 638 37.38 67.80 35.39
C ASN A 638 36.57 69.08 35.44
N SER A 639 36.11 69.46 36.66
CA SER A 639 35.39 70.70 36.90
C SER A 639 36.30 71.91 36.78
#